data_ab880c724a313a1ede3ab01292e95f1d
#
_entry.id   ab880c724a313a1ede3ab01292e95f1d
#
_cell.length_a   1.000
_cell.length_b   1.000
_cell.length_c   1.000
_cell.angle_alpha   90.00
_cell.angle_beta   90.00
_cell.angle_gamma   90.00
#
_symmetry.space_group_name_H-M   'P 1'
#
loop_
_entity.id
_entity.type
_entity.pdbx_description
1 polymer ?
#
loop_
_entity_poly.entity_id
_entity_poly.type
_entity_poly.pdbx_seq_one_letter_code
_entity_poly.pdbx_strand_id
1 'polypeptide(L)'
;VSPARAVPALADAAPAGPASTDPAPARPAPARQTPERQTPERQASARQASGSPPPPGRAPAGLSPAHGIAADLDSYLGDPMDDEAGPFSYKAIVEAEERDELPPGAVDAVRAWGFPAYLVPAPLGGRLSTLEELFFVTRGISRRSVTVAVMYGSGLLAVNPVWLWGNSWQRKAVADGVLRGDLACFGVSEADHGSDVMASESEAEIQGDELVLTGVKWPVGNATRGRFVTTYARTGPRDFSLILVDKRELDPAVWSTLPPVRTVGLRGHDLSGVAFSGARVPADRVIGRRGSGLVQTLKTLQITRTAIAALSVGTMDAVVRIGMEYARQRTLYGSDIYKIPVIRDHLLKAHLDLLIAECVAIPVARCLTVAPGRLSLWSSIVKYFVPVVGEEVVASIGTVLAARGYLREGVAHGVFQKLQRDHAIASIFEGTTHVNLANVAGQLPYLIEPPEETGREDGLLADLFCWTRTPPAWEPDGRLLQLTNEGRDEVGQRFEQLAEQVLAAANAHAAPGVAAELKDLTSSIGGLRAKVEEGIRTSEGDISSVAALARAKRYCELHAMASCMLTWLHNRHAFGGAFADGQWLVLCLQRLLQRAQPDAVLSEEFLPSLEDAMFRGFDERRWFSLLSLAEDE
;
A
#
# COMPACT_ATOMS: atom_id res chain seq x y z
N VAL A 1 19.23 41.45 17.26
CA VAL A 1 20.55 41.98 17.62
C VAL A 1 21.54 40.85 17.69
N SER A 2 22.44 40.84 16.77
CA SER A 2 23.60 39.98 16.44
C SER A 2 24.62 39.79 17.57
N PRO A 3 25.73 39.00 17.41
CA PRO A 3 26.37 38.60 16.14
C PRO A 3 26.93 37.15 16.06
N ALA A 4 27.29 36.75 14.84
CA ALA A 4 28.04 35.62 14.43
C ALA A 4 29.37 35.37 15.14
N ARG A 5 29.76 34.11 15.36
CA ARG A 5 31.15 33.70 15.63
C ARG A 5 31.64 32.81 14.50
N ALA A 6 32.73 33.25 13.89
CA ALA A 6 33.52 32.57 12.89
C ALA A 6 34.30 31.38 13.47
N VAL A 7 34.43 30.32 12.70
CA VAL A 7 35.33 29.17 12.94
C VAL A 7 36.61 29.39 12.11
N PRO A 8 37.81 29.21 12.66
CA PRO A 8 39.05 29.39 11.93
C PRO A 8 39.44 28.17 11.12
N ALA A 9 40.03 28.41 9.94
CA ALA A 9 40.67 27.48 9.05
C ALA A 9 41.94 26.89 9.69
N LEU A 10 42.18 25.59 9.51
CA LEU A 10 43.48 24.96 9.75
C LEU A 10 44.13 24.61 8.40
N ALA A 11 45.34 25.11 8.26
CA ALA A 11 46.20 25.02 7.10
C ALA A 11 47.01 23.71 7.11
N ASP A 12 47.46 23.34 5.92
CA ASP A 12 48.38 22.32 5.47
C ASP A 12 49.54 21.94 6.40
N ALA A 13 49.81 20.63 6.48
CA ALA A 13 51.15 20.10 6.60
C ALA A 13 51.23 18.63 6.13
N ALA A 14 51.90 18.40 5.02
CA ALA A 14 52.44 17.08 4.66
C ALA A 14 53.79 16.85 5.36
N PRO A 15 54.13 15.59 5.67
CA PRO A 15 55.49 15.13 5.35
C PRO A 15 55.57 13.71 4.73
N ALA A 16 56.52 13.66 3.81
CA ALA A 16 57.40 12.60 3.33
C ALA A 16 57.19 11.14 3.80
N GLY A 17 57.18 10.21 2.81
CA GLY A 17 57.28 8.79 3.00
C GLY A 17 58.68 8.29 3.37
N PRO A 18 58.79 6.99 3.63
CA PRO A 18 59.77 6.22 2.88
C PRO A 18 59.34 4.82 2.40
N ALA A 19 59.93 4.50 1.24
CA ALA A 19 60.46 3.23 0.76
C ALA A 19 59.63 1.94 0.78
N SER A 20 59.47 1.46 -0.44
CA SER A 20 59.07 0.17 -0.97
C SER A 20 59.79 -1.05 -0.38
N THR A 21 59.01 -2.14 -0.21
CA THR A 21 59.50 -3.51 -0.52
C THR A 21 58.32 -4.33 -1.01
N ASP A 22 58.29 -4.63 -2.31
CA ASP A 22 57.41 -5.63 -2.94
C ASP A 22 57.88 -7.05 -2.60
N PRO A 23 56.97 -8.00 -2.42
CA PRO A 23 57.22 -9.39 -2.79
C PRO A 23 56.40 -9.80 -4.02
N ALA A 24 57.09 -10.54 -4.89
CA ALA A 24 56.69 -11.03 -6.20
C ALA A 24 55.42 -11.89 -6.24
N PRO A 25 54.74 -12.00 -7.41
CA PRO A 25 53.47 -12.69 -7.55
C PRO A 25 53.64 -14.23 -7.60
N ALA A 26 52.75 -14.92 -6.88
CA ALA A 26 52.58 -16.36 -6.93
C ALA A 26 51.91 -16.82 -8.24
N ARG A 27 52.46 -17.89 -8.83
CA ARG A 27 51.93 -18.55 -10.05
C ARG A 27 50.58 -19.21 -9.81
N PRO A 28 49.66 -19.18 -10.80
CA PRO A 28 48.39 -19.88 -10.71
C PRO A 28 48.52 -21.39 -10.93
N ALA A 29 47.77 -22.18 -10.15
CA ALA A 29 47.67 -23.63 -10.30
C ALA A 29 46.73 -24.00 -11.50
N PRO A 30 46.93 -25.19 -12.12
CA PRO A 30 46.22 -25.55 -13.35
C PRO A 30 44.75 -25.90 -13.11
N ALA A 31 43.87 -25.44 -14.02
CA ALA A 31 42.45 -25.71 -14.05
C ALA A 31 42.17 -27.20 -14.30
N ARG A 32 41.31 -27.79 -13.46
CA ARG A 32 40.67 -29.08 -13.72
C ARG A 32 39.51 -28.88 -14.70
N GLN A 33 39.60 -29.54 -15.85
CA GLN A 33 38.50 -29.67 -16.83
C GLN A 33 37.43 -30.57 -16.26
N THR A 34 36.21 -30.08 -16.18
CA THR A 34 34.96 -30.84 -15.96
C THR A 34 34.25 -31.02 -17.31
N PRO A 35 33.66 -32.21 -17.60
CA PRO A 35 33.09 -32.50 -18.92
C PRO A 35 31.79 -31.74 -19.17
N GLU A 36 31.69 -31.21 -20.38
CA GLU A 36 30.50 -30.58 -20.94
C GLU A 36 29.30 -31.54 -20.94
N ARG A 37 28.22 -31.18 -20.23
CA ARG A 37 26.91 -31.75 -20.46
C ARG A 37 26.20 -30.93 -21.53
N GLN A 38 25.91 -31.57 -22.64
CA GLN A 38 25.04 -31.03 -23.69
C GLN A 38 23.64 -30.82 -23.14
N THR A 39 23.16 -29.56 -23.17
CA THR A 39 21.79 -29.17 -22.90
C THR A 39 21.00 -29.21 -24.22
N PRO A 40 19.77 -29.76 -24.23
CA PRO A 40 18.92 -29.67 -25.42
C PRO A 40 18.36 -28.25 -25.59
N GLU A 41 18.59 -27.68 -26.76
CA GLU A 41 17.95 -26.44 -27.20
C GLU A 41 16.42 -26.58 -27.15
N ARG A 42 15.79 -25.90 -26.20
CA ARG A 42 14.35 -25.61 -26.28
C ARG A 42 14.16 -24.35 -27.13
N GLN A 43 13.63 -24.52 -28.33
CA GLN A 43 13.16 -23.46 -29.18
C GLN A 43 12.08 -22.63 -28.44
N ALA A 44 12.43 -21.40 -28.07
CA ALA A 44 11.49 -20.40 -27.65
C ALA A 44 10.70 -19.94 -28.89
N SER A 45 9.52 -20.52 -29.14
CA SER A 45 8.57 -20.00 -30.12
C SER A 45 8.00 -18.69 -29.59
N ALA A 46 8.39 -17.57 -30.19
CA ALA A 46 7.73 -16.30 -30.05
C ALA A 46 6.25 -16.43 -30.51
N ARG A 47 5.32 -16.61 -29.58
CA ARG A 47 3.90 -16.46 -29.88
C ARG A 47 3.60 -14.97 -29.98
N GLN A 48 3.38 -14.50 -31.20
CA GLN A 48 2.74 -13.22 -31.46
C GLN A 48 1.34 -13.25 -30.83
N ALA A 49 1.17 -12.48 -29.74
CA ALA A 49 -0.10 -12.33 -29.07
C ALA A 49 -0.95 -11.27 -29.79
N SER A 50 -1.77 -11.72 -30.73
CA SER A 50 -3.01 -11.06 -31.10
C SER A 50 -4.15 -11.88 -30.48
N GLY A 51 -4.50 -11.57 -29.23
CA GLY A 51 -5.59 -12.21 -28.53
C GLY A 51 -5.91 -11.42 -27.26
N SER A 52 -7.19 -11.25 -26.97
CA SER A 52 -7.65 -10.73 -25.68
C SER A 52 -6.95 -11.49 -24.56
N PRO A 53 -6.54 -10.81 -23.45
CA PRO A 53 -5.92 -11.49 -22.34
C PRO A 53 -6.82 -12.64 -21.85
N PRO A 54 -6.24 -13.74 -21.34
CA PRO A 54 -7.03 -14.85 -20.84
C PRO A 54 -8.00 -14.35 -19.76
N PRO A 55 -9.18 -14.98 -19.63
CA PRO A 55 -10.09 -14.68 -18.53
C PRO A 55 -9.37 -14.91 -17.21
N PRO A 56 -9.70 -14.16 -16.16
CA PRO A 56 -9.06 -14.32 -14.85
C PRO A 56 -9.14 -15.78 -14.38
N GLY A 57 -8.06 -16.28 -13.78
CA GLY A 57 -7.99 -17.62 -13.21
C GLY A 57 -9.18 -17.87 -12.28
N ARG A 58 -9.66 -19.10 -12.26
CA ARG A 58 -10.79 -19.46 -11.39
C ARG A 58 -10.34 -19.34 -9.94
N ALA A 59 -10.99 -18.47 -9.17
CA ALA A 59 -10.76 -18.37 -7.72
C ALA A 59 -10.99 -19.75 -7.07
N PRO A 60 -10.28 -20.09 -5.98
CA PRO A 60 -10.65 -21.21 -5.16
C PRO A 60 -12.16 -21.18 -4.88
N ALA A 61 -12.80 -22.35 -4.81
CA ALA A 61 -14.24 -22.41 -4.66
C ALA A 61 -14.67 -21.61 -3.42
N GLY A 62 -15.60 -20.69 -3.59
CA GLY A 62 -16.16 -19.91 -2.50
C GLY A 62 -15.54 -18.53 -2.23
N LEU A 63 -14.36 -18.18 -2.75
CA LEU A 63 -13.76 -16.85 -2.53
C LEU A 63 -14.25 -15.77 -3.53
N SER A 64 -14.08 -14.49 -3.16
CA SER A 64 -14.38 -13.40 -4.09
C SER A 64 -13.48 -13.44 -5.33
N PRO A 65 -13.93 -12.92 -6.48
CA PRO A 65 -13.15 -12.90 -7.73
C PRO A 65 -11.75 -12.27 -7.59
N ALA A 66 -11.57 -11.35 -6.65
CA ALA A 66 -10.30 -10.66 -6.41
C ALA A 66 -9.15 -11.62 -6.10
N HIS A 67 -9.41 -12.72 -5.39
CA HIS A 67 -8.41 -13.73 -5.03
C HIS A 67 -7.97 -14.54 -6.27
N GLY A 68 -8.91 -14.86 -7.17
CA GLY A 68 -8.57 -15.53 -8.44
C GLY A 68 -7.72 -14.67 -9.35
N ILE A 69 -8.01 -13.37 -9.42
CA ILE A 69 -7.21 -12.37 -10.17
C ILE A 69 -5.79 -12.30 -9.59
N ALA A 70 -5.67 -12.32 -8.26
CA ALA A 70 -4.38 -12.33 -7.58
C ALA A 70 -3.54 -13.56 -7.92
N ALA A 71 -4.13 -14.75 -7.88
CA ALA A 71 -3.46 -16.00 -8.21
C ALA A 71 -3.03 -16.07 -9.67
N ASP A 72 -3.87 -15.58 -10.60
CA ASP A 72 -3.54 -15.49 -12.02
C ASP A 72 -2.35 -14.56 -12.28
N LEU A 73 -2.35 -13.38 -11.67
CA LEU A 73 -1.23 -12.43 -11.76
C LEU A 73 0.05 -13.02 -11.18
N ASP A 74 -0.03 -13.65 -10.01
CA ASP A 74 1.14 -14.23 -9.34
C ASP A 74 1.77 -15.35 -10.17
N SER A 75 0.94 -16.22 -10.75
CA SER A 75 1.36 -17.25 -11.69
C SER A 75 1.98 -16.68 -12.96
N TYR A 76 1.43 -15.60 -13.50
CA TYR A 76 1.94 -14.94 -14.70
C TYR A 76 3.30 -14.27 -14.48
N LEU A 77 3.50 -13.61 -13.36
CA LEU A 77 4.73 -12.88 -13.04
C LEU A 77 5.86 -13.80 -12.52
N GLY A 78 5.53 -15.00 -12.05
CA GLY A 78 6.48 -15.95 -11.49
C GLY A 78 6.98 -15.61 -10.07
N ASP A 79 7.77 -16.51 -9.47
CA ASP A 79 8.35 -16.29 -8.15
C ASP A 79 9.52 -15.29 -8.26
N PRO A 80 9.51 -14.16 -7.54
CA PRO A 80 10.60 -13.17 -7.61
C PRO A 80 11.93 -13.68 -7.07
N MET A 81 11.93 -14.77 -6.29
CA MET A 81 13.17 -15.45 -5.83
C MET A 81 13.84 -16.30 -6.91
N ASP A 82 13.11 -16.58 -8.01
CA ASP A 82 13.65 -17.33 -9.15
C ASP A 82 14.31 -16.36 -10.14
N ASP A 83 15.58 -16.53 -10.42
CA ASP A 83 16.35 -15.71 -11.35
C ASP A 83 15.80 -15.77 -12.80
N GLU A 84 15.11 -16.85 -13.13
CA GLU A 84 14.49 -17.06 -14.47
C GLU A 84 13.07 -16.46 -14.57
N ALA A 85 12.53 -15.88 -13.50
CA ALA A 85 11.20 -15.25 -13.48
C ALA A 85 11.11 -13.95 -14.32
N GLY A 86 12.11 -13.68 -15.15
CA GLY A 86 12.13 -12.54 -16.08
C GLY A 86 12.24 -11.18 -15.36
N PRO A 87 11.51 -10.14 -15.85
CA PRO A 87 11.71 -8.77 -15.37
C PRO A 87 11.28 -8.54 -13.92
N PHE A 88 10.60 -9.50 -13.31
CA PHE A 88 10.15 -9.42 -11.92
C PHE A 88 10.95 -10.31 -10.96
N SER A 89 12.05 -10.94 -11.41
CA SER A 89 13.02 -11.54 -10.50
C SER A 89 13.72 -10.46 -9.66
N TYR A 90 14.04 -10.77 -8.40
CA TYR A 90 14.77 -9.81 -7.55
C TYR A 90 16.12 -9.42 -8.14
N LYS A 91 16.77 -10.33 -8.88
CA LYS A 91 17.99 -10.04 -9.64
C LYS A 91 17.78 -8.92 -10.66
N ALA A 92 16.81 -9.08 -11.56
CA ALA A 92 16.53 -8.08 -12.60
C ALA A 92 16.10 -6.73 -12.01
N ILE A 93 15.34 -6.76 -10.90
CA ILE A 93 14.86 -5.57 -10.19
C ILE A 93 16.02 -4.80 -9.57
N VAL A 94 16.94 -5.47 -8.88
CA VAL A 94 18.09 -4.82 -8.25
C VAL A 94 19.07 -4.31 -9.31
N GLU A 95 19.36 -5.09 -10.34
CA GLU A 95 20.24 -4.66 -11.43
C GLU A 95 19.73 -3.40 -12.16
N ALA A 96 18.41 -3.27 -12.35
CA ALA A 96 17.81 -2.06 -12.94
C ALA A 96 17.87 -0.88 -11.97
N GLU A 97 17.54 -1.11 -10.70
CA GLU A 97 17.55 -0.08 -9.67
C GLU A 97 18.94 0.55 -9.48
N GLU A 98 20.01 -0.24 -9.62
CA GLU A 98 21.39 0.26 -9.57
C GLU A 98 21.69 1.30 -10.67
N ARG A 99 20.96 1.26 -11.78
CA ARG A 99 21.08 2.22 -12.89
C ARG A 99 20.04 3.34 -12.86
N ASP A 100 19.23 3.44 -11.79
CA ASP A 100 18.07 4.33 -11.71
C ASP A 100 17.03 4.05 -12.81
N GLU A 101 16.81 2.78 -13.18
CA GLU A 101 15.90 2.33 -14.23
C GLU A 101 14.80 1.42 -13.69
N LEU A 102 13.70 1.30 -14.45
CA LEU A 102 12.76 0.20 -14.28
C LEU A 102 13.34 -1.08 -14.90
N PRO A 103 13.01 -2.27 -14.35
CA PRO A 103 13.44 -3.51 -14.96
C PRO A 103 13.00 -3.58 -16.43
N PRO A 104 13.93 -3.86 -17.38
CA PRO A 104 13.57 -3.97 -18.80
C PRO A 104 12.47 -5.00 -19.00
N GLY A 105 11.42 -4.62 -19.76
CA GLY A 105 10.25 -5.47 -20.01
C GLY A 105 9.21 -5.54 -18.90
N ALA A 106 9.45 -4.98 -17.69
CA ALA A 106 8.48 -5.05 -16.60
C ALA A 106 7.16 -4.34 -16.93
N VAL A 107 7.24 -3.15 -17.54
CA VAL A 107 6.05 -2.39 -17.95
C VAL A 107 5.29 -3.13 -19.04
N ASP A 108 6.00 -3.73 -20.00
CA ASP A 108 5.40 -4.48 -21.08
C ASP A 108 4.74 -5.78 -20.59
N ALA A 109 5.36 -6.48 -19.64
CA ALA A 109 4.77 -7.67 -19.01
C ALA A 109 3.45 -7.34 -18.30
N VAL A 110 3.44 -6.29 -17.46
CA VAL A 110 2.24 -5.85 -16.74
C VAL A 110 1.15 -5.37 -17.71
N ARG A 111 1.54 -4.68 -18.78
CA ARG A 111 0.60 -4.27 -19.86
C ARG A 111 0.05 -5.47 -20.60
N ALA A 112 0.89 -6.45 -20.97
CA ALA A 112 0.47 -7.67 -21.66
C ALA A 112 -0.50 -8.52 -20.82
N TRP A 113 -0.32 -8.56 -19.50
CA TRP A 113 -1.29 -9.19 -18.59
C TRP A 113 -2.64 -8.44 -18.57
N GLY A 114 -2.66 -7.17 -18.93
CA GLY A 114 -3.86 -6.35 -19.01
C GLY A 114 -4.10 -5.44 -17.79
N PHE A 115 -3.08 -5.16 -17.00
CA PHE A 115 -3.21 -4.29 -15.82
C PHE A 115 -3.84 -2.93 -16.12
N PRO A 116 -3.53 -2.21 -17.23
CA PRO A 116 -4.14 -0.91 -17.50
C PRO A 116 -5.68 -0.94 -17.48
N ALA A 117 -6.30 -2.07 -17.80
CA ALA A 117 -7.75 -2.21 -17.73
C ALA A 117 -8.29 -2.15 -16.28
N TYR A 118 -7.48 -2.51 -15.26
CA TYR A 118 -7.85 -2.37 -13.86
C TYR A 118 -7.76 -0.92 -13.33
N LEU A 119 -7.30 0.03 -14.13
CA LEU A 119 -7.35 1.46 -13.82
C LEU A 119 -8.61 2.14 -14.41
N VAL A 120 -9.36 1.42 -15.25
CA VAL A 120 -10.55 1.93 -15.93
C VAL A 120 -11.79 1.20 -15.42
N PRO A 121 -12.83 1.92 -14.96
CA PRO A 121 -14.08 1.32 -14.50
C PRO A 121 -14.73 0.43 -15.56
N ALA A 122 -15.34 -0.68 -15.13
CA ALA A 122 -16.01 -1.63 -16.02
C ALA A 122 -17.07 -0.97 -16.96
N PRO A 123 -17.91 -0.04 -16.50
CA PRO A 123 -18.85 0.67 -17.39
C PRO A 123 -18.19 1.50 -18.51
N LEU A 124 -16.88 1.78 -18.38
CA LEU A 124 -16.11 2.51 -19.40
C LEU A 124 -15.22 1.59 -20.25
N GLY A 125 -15.46 0.29 -20.21
CA GLY A 125 -14.73 -0.72 -21.00
C GLY A 125 -13.48 -1.28 -20.34
N GLY A 126 -13.21 -0.93 -19.07
CA GLY A 126 -12.13 -1.49 -18.27
C GLY A 126 -12.50 -2.76 -17.51
N ARG A 127 -11.69 -3.09 -16.49
CA ARG A 127 -11.87 -4.24 -15.60
C ARG A 127 -11.98 -3.82 -14.12
N LEU A 128 -11.90 -2.53 -13.79
CA LEU A 128 -12.03 -2.07 -12.41
C LEU A 128 -13.49 -2.21 -11.97
N SER A 129 -13.81 -3.34 -11.36
CA SER A 129 -15.14 -3.62 -10.78
C SER A 129 -15.17 -3.30 -9.28
N THR A 130 -14.08 -3.53 -8.56
CA THR A 130 -13.96 -3.21 -7.14
C THR A 130 -12.56 -2.72 -6.79
N LEU A 131 -12.42 -1.94 -5.72
CA LEU A 131 -11.10 -1.56 -5.23
C LEU A 131 -10.38 -2.74 -4.56
N GLU A 132 -11.12 -3.77 -4.12
CA GLU A 132 -10.56 -5.03 -3.63
C GLU A 132 -9.74 -5.74 -4.73
N GLU A 133 -10.27 -5.85 -5.96
CA GLU A 133 -9.54 -6.42 -7.09
C GLU A 133 -8.23 -5.66 -7.37
N LEU A 134 -8.32 -4.33 -7.41
CA LEU A 134 -7.13 -3.49 -7.63
C LEU A 134 -6.14 -3.60 -6.47
N PHE A 135 -6.60 -3.74 -5.23
CA PHE A 135 -5.76 -3.98 -4.05
C PHE A 135 -4.92 -5.25 -4.22
N PHE A 136 -5.54 -6.36 -4.60
CA PHE A 136 -4.81 -7.62 -4.79
C PHE A 136 -3.86 -7.58 -5.97
N VAL A 137 -4.24 -6.97 -7.08
CA VAL A 137 -3.35 -6.77 -8.24
C VAL A 137 -2.14 -5.91 -7.85
N THR A 138 -2.36 -4.79 -7.16
CA THR A 138 -1.29 -3.90 -6.69
C THR A 138 -0.38 -4.61 -5.69
N ARG A 139 -0.94 -5.40 -4.76
CA ARG A 139 -0.18 -6.24 -3.82
C ARG A 139 0.74 -7.21 -4.54
N GLY A 140 0.25 -7.93 -5.57
CA GLY A 140 1.03 -8.87 -6.35
C GLY A 140 2.21 -8.23 -7.08
N ILE A 141 2.04 -7.01 -7.59
CA ILE A 141 3.13 -6.24 -8.21
C ILE A 141 4.10 -5.71 -7.15
N SER A 142 3.59 -5.12 -6.06
CA SER A 142 4.43 -4.50 -5.02
C SER A 142 5.27 -5.51 -4.25
N ARG A 143 4.81 -6.76 -4.10
CA ARG A 143 5.59 -7.89 -3.57
C ARG A 143 6.90 -8.10 -4.35
N ARG A 144 6.93 -7.69 -5.62
CA ARG A 144 8.10 -7.76 -6.50
C ARG A 144 8.78 -6.42 -6.64
N SER A 145 8.04 -5.39 -7.02
CA SER A 145 8.55 -4.05 -7.28
C SER A 145 7.55 -2.97 -6.88
N VAL A 146 7.79 -2.34 -5.75
CA VAL A 146 7.02 -1.17 -5.30
C VAL A 146 7.11 -0.04 -6.34
N THR A 147 8.27 0.12 -7.01
CA THR A 147 8.49 1.15 -8.02
C THR A 147 7.51 1.01 -9.20
N VAL A 148 7.31 -0.20 -9.72
CA VAL A 148 6.34 -0.47 -10.80
C VAL A 148 4.90 -0.27 -10.31
N ALA A 149 4.58 -0.71 -9.09
CA ALA A 149 3.26 -0.52 -8.50
C ALA A 149 2.91 0.97 -8.33
N VAL A 150 3.85 1.79 -7.86
CA VAL A 150 3.68 3.26 -7.71
C VAL A 150 3.52 3.97 -9.05
N MET A 151 4.19 3.53 -10.10
CA MET A 151 4.00 4.09 -11.45
C MET A 151 2.52 4.00 -11.88
N TYR A 152 1.87 2.87 -11.66
CA TYR A 152 0.45 2.70 -11.95
C TYR A 152 -0.45 3.37 -10.91
N GLY A 153 -0.07 3.39 -9.63
CA GLY A 153 -0.76 4.12 -8.57
C GLY A 153 -0.85 5.62 -8.86
N SER A 154 0.23 6.22 -9.37
CA SER A 154 0.23 7.62 -9.82
C SER A 154 -0.77 7.85 -10.97
N GLY A 155 -0.90 6.87 -11.87
CA GLY A 155 -1.91 6.88 -12.92
C GLY A 155 -3.34 6.82 -12.36
N LEU A 156 -3.62 5.93 -11.41
CA LEU A 156 -4.92 5.83 -10.73
C LEU A 156 -5.32 7.15 -10.08
N LEU A 157 -4.40 7.77 -9.35
CA LEU A 157 -4.63 9.07 -8.71
C LEU A 157 -5.05 10.14 -9.72
N ALA A 158 -4.42 10.16 -10.89
CA ALA A 158 -4.69 11.13 -11.94
C ALA A 158 -6.05 10.94 -12.62
N VAL A 159 -6.50 9.70 -12.79
CA VAL A 159 -7.72 9.40 -13.54
C VAL A 159 -8.98 9.36 -12.66
N ASN A 160 -8.85 9.09 -11.37
CA ASN A 160 -10.00 9.02 -10.46
C ASN A 160 -10.90 10.27 -10.47
N PRO A 161 -10.40 11.52 -10.49
CA PRO A 161 -11.27 12.69 -10.63
C PRO A 161 -12.11 12.66 -11.89
N VAL A 162 -11.55 12.15 -12.99
CA VAL A 162 -12.26 12.03 -14.26
C VAL A 162 -13.38 11.00 -14.15
N TRP A 163 -13.12 9.85 -13.50
CA TRP A 163 -14.16 8.84 -13.28
C TRP A 163 -15.30 9.36 -12.41
N LEU A 164 -14.97 10.11 -11.36
CA LEU A 164 -15.95 10.58 -10.38
C LEU A 164 -16.79 11.75 -10.88
N TRP A 165 -16.20 12.71 -11.61
CA TRP A 165 -16.88 13.97 -11.98
C TRP A 165 -16.73 14.37 -13.44
N GLY A 166 -15.91 13.68 -14.23
CA GLY A 166 -15.68 14.00 -15.63
C GLY A 166 -16.95 13.91 -16.47
N ASN A 167 -17.04 14.74 -17.51
CA ASN A 167 -18.08 14.64 -18.51
C ASN A 167 -17.86 13.41 -19.42
N SER A 168 -18.83 13.09 -20.28
CA SER A 168 -18.78 11.90 -21.13
C SER A 168 -17.58 11.88 -22.06
N TRP A 169 -17.15 13.05 -22.58
CA TRP A 169 -15.98 13.15 -23.44
C TRP A 169 -14.69 12.87 -22.65
N GLN A 170 -14.53 13.52 -21.49
CA GLN A 170 -13.37 13.35 -20.61
C GLN A 170 -13.20 11.88 -20.20
N ARG A 171 -14.29 11.25 -19.71
CA ARG A 171 -14.29 9.83 -19.32
C ARG A 171 -13.89 8.94 -20.49
N LYS A 172 -14.47 9.15 -21.69
CA LYS A 172 -14.17 8.35 -22.86
C LYS A 172 -12.72 8.54 -23.33
N ALA A 173 -12.25 9.78 -23.45
CA ALA A 173 -10.90 10.09 -23.95
C ALA A 173 -9.82 9.49 -23.05
N VAL A 174 -9.99 9.60 -21.70
CA VAL A 174 -9.05 9.05 -20.73
C VAL A 174 -9.14 7.53 -20.70
N ALA A 175 -10.34 6.92 -20.73
CA ALA A 175 -10.49 5.48 -20.75
C ALA A 175 -9.83 4.86 -21.98
N ASP A 176 -10.12 5.38 -23.18
CA ASP A 176 -9.51 4.94 -24.42
C ASP A 176 -7.97 5.07 -24.39
N GLY A 177 -7.45 6.15 -23.79
CA GLY A 177 -6.01 6.36 -23.66
C GLY A 177 -5.36 5.34 -22.72
N VAL A 178 -5.89 5.18 -21.51
CA VAL A 178 -5.37 4.24 -20.49
C VAL A 178 -5.42 2.80 -21.00
N LEU A 179 -6.52 2.39 -21.66
CA LEU A 179 -6.63 1.05 -22.24
C LEU A 179 -5.60 0.78 -23.35
N ARG A 180 -5.15 1.82 -24.07
CA ARG A 180 -4.01 1.72 -25.00
C ARG A 180 -2.64 1.75 -24.31
N GLY A 181 -2.60 1.97 -22.99
CA GLY A 181 -1.37 2.04 -22.21
C GLY A 181 -0.80 3.46 -22.04
N ASP A 182 -1.57 4.51 -22.38
CA ASP A 182 -1.18 5.89 -22.04
C ASP A 182 -1.20 6.04 -20.51
N LEU A 183 -0.15 6.67 -19.95
CA LEU A 183 -0.08 7.00 -18.53
C LEU A 183 -0.72 8.36 -18.26
N ALA A 184 -1.10 8.59 -17.01
CA ALA A 184 -1.60 9.86 -16.52
C ALA A 184 -0.81 10.31 -15.29
N CYS A 185 -0.83 11.62 -15.00
CA CYS A 185 -0.19 12.22 -13.84
C CYS A 185 -1.10 13.23 -13.14
N PHE A 186 -0.91 13.41 -11.83
CA PHE A 186 -1.72 14.27 -10.98
C PHE A 186 -0.87 15.43 -10.43
N GLY A 187 -1.10 16.62 -10.95
CA GLY A 187 -0.39 17.83 -10.57
C GLY A 187 -1.17 18.64 -9.54
N VAL A 188 -0.97 18.38 -8.26
CA VAL A 188 -1.57 19.16 -7.16
C VAL A 188 -0.50 19.95 -6.42
N SER A 189 0.54 19.26 -5.94
CA SER A 189 1.60 19.84 -5.13
C SER A 189 2.48 20.81 -5.93
N GLU A 190 3.04 21.79 -5.23
CA GLU A 190 4.06 22.72 -5.70
C GLU A 190 5.25 22.66 -4.74
N ALA A 191 6.41 23.16 -5.13
CA ALA A 191 7.65 23.02 -4.36
C ALA A 191 7.49 23.52 -2.91
N ASP A 192 6.80 24.63 -2.72
CA ASP A 192 6.57 25.25 -1.41
C ASP A 192 5.20 24.91 -0.80
N HIS A 193 4.30 24.26 -1.56
CA HIS A 193 2.92 23.96 -1.18
C HIS A 193 2.59 22.47 -1.36
N GLY A 194 3.08 21.62 -0.44
CA GLY A 194 2.81 20.18 -0.46
C GLY A 194 1.46 19.84 0.19
N SER A 195 1.38 19.89 1.52
CA SER A 195 0.14 19.62 2.27
C SER A 195 -0.81 20.82 2.31
N ASP A 196 -0.31 22.04 2.19
CA ASP A 196 -1.11 23.27 2.11
C ASP A 196 -1.53 23.56 0.67
N VAL A 197 -2.45 22.73 0.18
CA VAL A 197 -2.95 22.85 -1.21
C VAL A 197 -3.74 24.15 -1.47
N MET A 198 -4.20 24.84 -0.42
CA MET A 198 -4.90 26.11 -0.56
C MET A 198 -3.98 27.31 -0.85
N ALA A 199 -2.69 27.14 -0.58
CA ALA A 199 -1.67 28.12 -0.92
C ALA A 199 -1.14 27.97 -2.36
N SER A 200 -1.66 27.01 -3.15
CA SER A 200 -1.22 26.77 -4.53
C SER A 200 -1.25 28.03 -5.38
N GLU A 201 -0.16 28.29 -6.10
CA GLU A 201 0.05 29.48 -6.93
C GLU A 201 -0.33 29.28 -8.41
N SER A 202 -0.43 28.02 -8.87
CA SER A 202 -0.85 27.76 -10.26
C SER A 202 -2.24 28.30 -10.53
N GLU A 203 -2.41 28.98 -11.66
CA GLU A 203 -3.63 29.69 -12.05
C GLU A 203 -4.15 29.19 -13.41
N ALA A 204 -5.47 29.25 -13.57
CA ALA A 204 -6.17 29.01 -14.82
C ALA A 204 -7.17 30.16 -15.05
N GLU A 205 -6.73 31.17 -15.78
CA GLU A 205 -7.53 32.34 -16.13
C GLU A 205 -8.55 31.99 -17.22
N ILE A 206 -9.79 32.45 -17.06
CA ILE A 206 -10.83 32.25 -18.05
C ILE A 206 -10.79 33.35 -19.08
N GLN A 207 -10.59 33.00 -20.34
CA GLN A 207 -10.61 33.89 -21.48
C GLN A 207 -11.57 33.39 -22.57
N GLY A 208 -12.83 33.87 -22.52
CA GLY A 208 -13.89 33.38 -23.38
C GLY A 208 -14.27 31.93 -23.09
N ASP A 209 -14.12 31.05 -24.05
CA ASP A 209 -14.36 29.60 -23.95
C ASP A 209 -13.10 28.76 -23.68
N GLU A 210 -12.00 29.43 -23.32
CA GLU A 210 -10.73 28.81 -22.98
C GLU A 210 -10.30 29.15 -21.55
N LEU A 211 -9.42 28.31 -21.01
CA LEU A 211 -8.61 28.52 -19.83
C LEU A 211 -7.16 28.74 -20.23
N VAL A 212 -6.52 29.75 -19.70
CA VAL A 212 -5.10 30.02 -19.84
C VAL A 212 -4.39 29.55 -18.57
N LEU A 213 -3.70 28.43 -18.66
CA LEU A 213 -3.06 27.75 -17.52
C LEU A 213 -1.60 28.21 -17.39
N THR A 214 -1.23 28.68 -16.21
CA THR A 214 0.13 29.09 -15.85
C THR A 214 0.49 28.58 -14.47
N GLY A 215 1.71 28.06 -14.30
CA GLY A 215 2.20 27.57 -13.02
C GLY A 215 3.06 26.32 -13.14
N VAL A 216 3.57 25.84 -12.00
CA VAL A 216 4.49 24.71 -11.90
C VAL A 216 3.99 23.71 -10.88
N LYS A 217 3.82 22.47 -11.28
CA LYS A 217 3.50 21.34 -10.39
C LYS A 217 4.71 20.48 -10.15
N TRP A 218 5.02 20.22 -8.86
CA TRP A 218 6.18 19.45 -8.42
C TRP A 218 6.00 18.98 -6.96
N PRO A 219 6.44 17.73 -6.59
CA PRO A 219 6.85 16.68 -7.50
C PRO A 219 5.61 15.94 -8.06
N VAL A 220 5.73 15.43 -9.28
CA VAL A 220 4.64 14.75 -10.01
C VAL A 220 5.14 13.42 -10.55
N GLY A 221 4.50 12.32 -10.14
CA GLY A 221 4.75 10.99 -10.69
C GLY A 221 4.22 10.88 -12.12
N ASN A 222 4.93 10.18 -13.00
CA ASN A 222 4.65 10.05 -14.42
C ASN A 222 4.68 11.40 -15.19
N ALA A 223 5.33 12.42 -14.67
CA ALA A 223 5.30 13.76 -15.26
C ALA A 223 5.84 13.81 -16.70
N THR A 224 6.88 13.02 -17.02
CA THR A 224 7.46 13.00 -18.37
C THR A 224 6.71 12.04 -19.30
N ARG A 225 6.29 10.89 -18.79
CA ARG A 225 5.66 9.80 -19.57
C ARG A 225 4.15 9.94 -19.70
N GLY A 226 3.49 10.61 -18.75
CA GLY A 226 2.04 10.75 -18.71
C GLY A 226 1.53 11.64 -19.84
N ARG A 227 0.56 11.15 -20.62
CA ARG A 227 -0.16 11.91 -21.63
C ARG A 227 -1.14 12.88 -20.99
N PHE A 228 -1.96 12.38 -20.07
CA PHE A 228 -2.98 13.18 -19.40
C PHE A 228 -2.43 13.74 -18.11
N VAL A 229 -2.71 15.04 -17.87
CA VAL A 229 -2.41 15.71 -16.60
C VAL A 229 -3.72 16.17 -15.99
N THR A 230 -4.08 15.63 -14.83
CA THR A 230 -5.12 16.25 -14.01
C THR A 230 -4.42 17.26 -13.11
N THR A 231 -4.60 18.54 -13.37
CA THR A 231 -3.93 19.61 -12.64
C THR A 231 -4.89 20.42 -11.77
N TYR A 232 -4.43 20.77 -10.57
CA TYR A 232 -5.13 21.62 -9.61
C TYR A 232 -4.64 23.06 -9.79
N ALA A 233 -5.57 23.97 -10.13
CA ALA A 233 -5.23 25.36 -10.36
C ALA A 233 -6.32 26.30 -9.85
N ARG A 234 -5.94 27.51 -9.48
CA ARG A 234 -6.82 28.58 -9.06
C ARG A 234 -7.59 29.12 -10.26
N THR A 235 -8.92 29.13 -10.16
CA THR A 235 -9.85 29.63 -11.19
C THR A 235 -10.69 30.82 -10.72
N GLY A 236 -10.36 31.36 -9.56
CA GLY A 236 -10.98 32.52 -8.93
C GLY A 236 -10.27 32.90 -7.63
N PRO A 237 -10.64 33.97 -6.92
CA PRO A 237 -9.89 34.47 -5.76
C PRO A 237 -9.69 33.45 -4.63
N ARG A 238 -10.63 32.53 -4.46
CA ARG A 238 -10.58 31.42 -3.47
C ARG A 238 -11.06 30.09 -4.07
N ASP A 239 -11.26 30.06 -5.39
CA ASP A 239 -11.79 28.92 -6.11
C ASP A 239 -10.68 28.16 -6.81
N PHE A 240 -10.59 26.89 -6.56
CA PHE A 240 -9.69 25.96 -7.23
C PHE A 240 -10.48 24.95 -8.05
N SER A 241 -9.95 24.57 -9.18
CA SER A 241 -10.54 23.56 -10.06
C SER A 241 -9.53 22.47 -10.42
N LEU A 242 -10.03 21.27 -10.70
CA LEU A 242 -9.27 20.24 -11.39
C LEU A 242 -9.50 20.39 -12.89
N ILE A 243 -8.42 20.39 -13.65
CA ILE A 243 -8.42 20.60 -15.09
C ILE A 243 -7.72 19.42 -15.75
N LEU A 244 -8.39 18.78 -16.71
CA LEU A 244 -7.82 17.72 -17.52
C LEU A 244 -7.06 18.32 -18.71
N VAL A 245 -5.76 18.08 -18.76
CA VAL A 245 -4.88 18.50 -19.85
C VAL A 245 -4.41 17.27 -20.63
N ASP A 246 -4.61 17.23 -21.93
CA ASP A 246 -3.96 16.28 -22.84
C ASP A 246 -2.72 16.97 -23.43
N LYS A 247 -1.53 16.53 -23.05
CA LYS A 247 -0.27 17.12 -23.54
C LYS A 247 -0.09 17.04 -25.05
N ARG A 248 -0.79 16.11 -25.72
CA ARG A 248 -0.76 16.01 -27.20
C ARG A 248 -1.55 17.11 -27.90
N GLU A 249 -2.46 17.76 -27.20
CA GLU A 249 -3.27 18.87 -27.74
C GLU A 249 -2.61 20.24 -27.50
N LEU A 250 -1.55 20.31 -26.67
CA LEU A 250 -0.86 21.57 -26.37
C LEU A 250 0.26 21.87 -27.37
N ASP A 251 0.46 23.16 -27.66
CA ASP A 251 1.69 23.64 -28.29
C ASP A 251 2.89 23.31 -27.38
N PRO A 252 3.93 22.60 -27.89
CA PRO A 252 5.13 22.32 -27.11
C PRO A 252 5.84 23.54 -26.53
N ALA A 253 5.59 24.75 -27.05
CA ALA A 253 6.19 25.98 -26.55
C ALA A 253 5.60 26.49 -25.23
N VAL A 254 4.38 26.06 -24.85
CA VAL A 254 3.65 26.55 -23.68
C VAL A 254 3.66 25.60 -22.47
N TRP A 255 4.35 24.48 -22.58
CA TRP A 255 4.54 23.56 -21.46
C TRP A 255 5.88 22.85 -21.52
N SER A 256 6.35 22.38 -20.37
CA SER A 256 7.59 21.60 -20.28
C SER A 256 7.56 20.68 -19.07
N THR A 257 8.46 19.69 -19.05
CA THR A 257 8.74 18.91 -17.85
C THR A 257 9.98 19.43 -17.13
N LEU A 258 10.00 19.30 -15.81
CA LEU A 258 11.18 19.65 -15.00
C LEU A 258 12.19 18.48 -15.04
N PRO A 259 13.44 18.73 -14.61
CA PRO A 259 14.43 17.68 -14.45
C PRO A 259 13.93 16.57 -13.52
N PRO A 260 14.35 15.30 -13.73
CA PRO A 260 14.03 14.19 -12.84
C PRO A 260 14.48 14.42 -11.40
N VAL A 261 13.63 14.04 -10.45
CA VAL A 261 13.96 14.09 -9.01
C VAL A 261 14.71 12.85 -8.61
N ARG A 262 15.86 13.02 -7.97
CA ARG A 262 16.63 11.89 -7.41
C ARG A 262 16.09 11.55 -6.04
N THR A 263 15.68 10.31 -5.85
CA THR A 263 15.04 9.81 -4.62
C THR A 263 15.87 8.71 -3.96
N VAL A 264 15.64 8.49 -2.67
CA VAL A 264 16.31 7.43 -1.90
C VAL A 264 15.78 6.04 -2.30
N GLY A 265 14.46 5.90 -2.41
CA GLY A 265 13.76 4.73 -2.92
C GLY A 265 13.01 5.06 -4.21
N LEU A 266 12.28 4.08 -4.77
CA LEU A 266 11.59 4.21 -6.06
C LEU A 266 12.50 4.65 -7.20
N ARG A 267 13.76 4.29 -7.17
CA ARG A 267 14.72 4.64 -8.22
C ARG A 267 14.26 4.03 -9.54
N GLY A 268 14.33 4.82 -10.62
CA GLY A 268 13.76 4.47 -11.92
C GLY A 268 12.29 4.88 -12.12
N HIS A 269 11.57 5.33 -11.05
CA HIS A 269 10.27 5.94 -11.21
C HIS A 269 10.37 7.31 -11.88
N ASP A 270 9.48 7.59 -12.82
CA ASP A 270 9.35 8.91 -13.44
C ASP A 270 8.75 9.91 -12.43
N LEU A 271 9.60 10.55 -11.64
CA LEU A 271 9.23 11.63 -10.72
C LEU A 271 9.93 12.91 -11.17
N SER A 272 9.14 13.93 -11.50
CA SER A 272 9.61 15.19 -12.06
C SER A 272 8.59 16.29 -11.76
N GLY A 273 8.36 17.24 -12.66
CA GLY A 273 7.31 18.24 -12.58
C GLY A 273 6.79 18.62 -13.95
N VAL A 274 5.69 19.37 -13.96
CA VAL A 274 5.09 19.93 -15.17
C VAL A 274 4.94 21.43 -14.99
N ALA A 275 5.47 22.21 -15.94
CA ALA A 275 5.32 23.66 -16.00
C ALA A 275 4.42 24.04 -17.17
N PHE A 276 3.53 24.99 -16.93
CA PHE A 276 2.66 25.62 -17.92
C PHE A 276 2.96 27.11 -18.01
N SER A 277 3.05 27.66 -19.21
CA SER A 277 3.33 29.06 -19.47
C SER A 277 2.31 29.64 -20.47
N GLY A 278 1.11 29.93 -19.97
CA GLY A 278 0.02 30.42 -20.81
C GLY A 278 -0.59 29.32 -21.68
N ALA A 279 -0.62 28.07 -21.23
CA ALA A 279 -1.18 26.94 -21.96
C ALA A 279 -2.70 27.08 -22.09
N ARG A 280 -3.20 27.16 -23.34
CA ARG A 280 -4.62 27.29 -23.64
C ARG A 280 -5.28 25.93 -23.72
N VAL A 281 -6.33 25.74 -22.94
CA VAL A 281 -7.16 24.53 -22.96
C VAL A 281 -8.64 24.94 -23.01
N PRO A 282 -9.52 24.20 -23.69
CA PRO A 282 -10.95 24.50 -23.71
C PRO A 282 -11.54 24.55 -22.29
N ALA A 283 -12.49 25.42 -22.03
CA ALA A 283 -13.12 25.57 -20.71
C ALA A 283 -13.87 24.30 -20.25
N ASP A 284 -14.29 23.45 -21.16
CA ASP A 284 -14.92 22.14 -20.88
C ASP A 284 -13.94 21.10 -20.34
N ARG A 285 -12.65 21.43 -20.25
CA ARG A 285 -11.62 20.60 -19.59
C ARG A 285 -11.67 20.70 -18.06
N VAL A 286 -12.43 21.61 -17.47
CA VAL A 286 -12.71 21.58 -16.02
C VAL A 286 -13.42 20.27 -15.69
N ILE A 287 -12.88 19.55 -14.71
CA ILE A 287 -13.48 18.30 -14.25
C ILE A 287 -14.62 18.64 -13.26
N GLY A 288 -15.84 18.30 -13.64
CA GLY A 288 -17.03 18.58 -12.83
C GLY A 288 -17.34 20.09 -12.73
N ARG A 289 -17.67 20.56 -11.53
CA ARG A 289 -18.03 21.96 -11.31
C ARG A 289 -16.78 22.81 -11.02
N ARG A 290 -16.67 23.94 -11.69
CA ARG A 290 -15.61 24.95 -11.39
C ARG A 290 -15.68 25.39 -9.93
N GLY A 291 -14.53 25.59 -9.30
CA GLY A 291 -14.40 25.98 -7.90
C GLY A 291 -14.54 24.83 -6.89
N SER A 292 -14.78 23.59 -7.34
CA SER A 292 -14.89 22.42 -6.45
C SER A 292 -13.62 21.59 -6.35
N GLY A 293 -12.50 22.05 -6.90
CA GLY A 293 -11.26 21.27 -7.01
C GLY A 293 -10.71 20.79 -5.67
N LEU A 294 -10.79 21.58 -4.60
CA LEU A 294 -10.34 21.17 -3.26
C LEU A 294 -11.15 19.96 -2.76
N VAL A 295 -12.48 20.07 -2.78
CA VAL A 295 -13.39 18.98 -2.32
C VAL A 295 -13.19 17.73 -3.18
N GLN A 296 -13.06 17.88 -4.50
CA GLN A 296 -12.81 16.79 -5.43
C GLN A 296 -11.47 16.10 -5.13
N THR A 297 -10.40 16.87 -4.90
CA THR A 297 -9.08 16.36 -4.53
C THR A 297 -9.15 15.54 -3.24
N LEU A 298 -9.74 16.11 -2.17
CA LEU A 298 -9.84 15.42 -0.88
C LEU A 298 -10.66 14.11 -0.96
N LYS A 299 -11.74 14.09 -1.74
CA LYS A 299 -12.54 12.89 -1.98
C LYS A 299 -11.79 11.86 -2.84
N THR A 300 -11.07 12.29 -3.88
CA THR A 300 -10.23 11.41 -4.71
C THR A 300 -9.16 10.70 -3.88
N LEU A 301 -8.51 11.43 -2.98
CA LEU A 301 -7.47 10.87 -2.11
C LEU A 301 -7.97 9.75 -1.20
N GLN A 302 -9.25 9.68 -0.87
CA GLN A 302 -9.78 8.57 -0.06
C GLN A 302 -9.63 7.22 -0.76
N ILE A 303 -9.81 7.17 -2.08
CA ILE A 303 -9.66 5.96 -2.89
C ILE A 303 -8.19 5.53 -2.92
N THR A 304 -7.28 6.44 -3.24
CA THR A 304 -5.87 6.11 -3.40
C THR A 304 -5.18 5.87 -2.06
N ARG A 305 -5.55 6.56 -0.98
CA ARG A 305 -5.12 6.26 0.39
C ARG A 305 -5.42 4.81 0.78
N THR A 306 -6.59 4.31 0.39
CA THR A 306 -6.96 2.91 0.60
C THR A 306 -6.10 1.97 -0.24
N ALA A 307 -5.89 2.29 -1.52
CA ALA A 307 -5.08 1.46 -2.44
C ALA A 307 -3.60 1.36 -2.02
N ILE A 308 -3.05 2.41 -1.38
CA ILE A 308 -1.66 2.42 -0.89
C ILE A 308 -1.37 1.28 0.10
N ALA A 309 -2.35 0.85 0.88
CA ALA A 309 -2.19 -0.28 1.79
C ALA A 309 -1.68 -1.55 1.08
N ALA A 310 -2.04 -1.74 -0.19
CA ALA A 310 -1.56 -2.86 -0.99
C ALA A 310 -0.03 -2.83 -1.21
N LEU A 311 0.58 -1.65 -1.29
CA LEU A 311 2.03 -1.50 -1.38
C LEU A 311 2.71 -2.04 -0.12
N SER A 312 2.17 -1.69 1.04
CA SER A 312 2.70 -2.12 2.33
C SER A 312 2.52 -3.62 2.56
N VAL A 313 1.31 -4.15 2.29
CA VAL A 313 1.04 -5.59 2.45
C VAL A 313 1.89 -6.43 1.50
N GLY A 314 2.08 -6.00 0.24
CA GLY A 314 2.97 -6.68 -0.70
C GLY A 314 4.44 -6.63 -0.27
N THR A 315 4.90 -5.49 0.28
CA THR A 315 6.26 -5.37 0.82
C THR A 315 6.45 -6.24 2.06
N MET A 316 5.47 -6.25 2.99
CA MET A 316 5.52 -7.12 4.18
C MET A 316 5.65 -8.60 3.79
N ASP A 317 4.85 -9.07 2.83
CA ASP A 317 4.94 -10.44 2.29
C ASP A 317 6.37 -10.74 1.77
N ALA A 318 6.92 -9.85 0.93
CA ALA A 318 8.25 -10.01 0.37
C ALA A 318 9.34 -10.09 1.45
N VAL A 319 9.36 -9.15 2.39
CA VAL A 319 10.44 -9.10 3.40
C VAL A 319 10.33 -10.24 4.41
N VAL A 320 9.11 -10.66 4.80
CA VAL A 320 8.91 -11.84 5.67
C VAL A 320 9.45 -13.09 4.98
N ARG A 321 9.16 -13.27 3.68
CA ARG A 321 9.69 -14.40 2.90
C ARG A 321 11.20 -14.40 2.83
N ILE A 322 11.84 -13.25 2.56
CA ILE A 322 13.28 -13.10 2.54
C ILE A 322 13.88 -13.42 3.92
N GLY A 323 13.25 -12.95 5.00
CA GLY A 323 13.66 -13.24 6.38
C GLY A 323 13.57 -14.74 6.72
N MET A 324 12.50 -15.41 6.31
CA MET A 324 12.29 -16.86 6.49
C MET A 324 13.33 -17.67 5.70
N GLU A 325 13.53 -17.34 4.42
CA GLU A 325 14.54 -18.00 3.57
C GLU A 325 15.93 -17.92 4.24
N TYR A 326 16.32 -16.72 4.65
CA TYR A 326 17.60 -16.52 5.33
C TYR A 326 17.67 -17.27 6.66
N ALA A 327 16.64 -17.22 7.49
CA ALA A 327 16.64 -17.84 8.81
C ALA A 327 16.73 -19.36 8.75
N ARG A 328 16.14 -20.00 7.72
CA ARG A 328 16.20 -21.45 7.51
C ARG A 328 17.52 -21.93 6.89
N GLN A 329 18.16 -21.09 6.07
CA GLN A 329 19.42 -21.47 5.40
C GLN A 329 20.66 -21.13 6.21
N ARG A 330 20.59 -20.08 7.04
CA ARG A 330 21.75 -19.63 7.82
C ARG A 330 21.98 -20.51 9.04
N THR A 331 23.15 -21.13 9.11
CA THR A 331 23.57 -21.95 10.28
C THR A 331 24.48 -21.14 11.20
N LEU A 332 24.12 -21.05 12.49
CA LEU A 332 24.96 -20.57 13.58
C LEU A 332 24.85 -21.55 14.76
N TYR A 333 25.95 -21.74 15.47
CA TYR A 333 26.01 -22.63 16.66
C TYR A 333 25.52 -24.06 16.38
N GLY A 334 25.70 -24.56 15.15
CA GLY A 334 25.32 -25.91 14.75
C GLY A 334 23.86 -26.12 14.38
N SER A 335 23.06 -25.05 14.29
CA SER A 335 21.63 -25.08 13.92
C SER A 335 21.27 -23.93 13.00
N ASP A 336 20.12 -24.03 12.28
CA ASP A 336 19.54 -22.90 11.59
C ASP A 336 19.18 -21.79 12.59
N ILE A 337 19.27 -20.52 12.15
CA ILE A 337 19.05 -19.41 13.06
C ILE A 337 17.56 -19.20 13.40
N TYR A 338 16.64 -19.84 12.67
CA TYR A 338 15.22 -19.83 13.03
C TYR A 338 14.97 -20.37 14.44
N LYS A 339 15.80 -21.36 14.88
CA LYS A 339 15.71 -21.95 16.23
C LYS A 339 16.20 -21.01 17.36
N ILE A 340 16.79 -19.86 17.02
CA ILE A 340 17.16 -18.85 18.02
C ILE A 340 15.87 -18.11 18.43
N PRO A 341 15.48 -18.13 19.73
CA PRO A 341 14.16 -17.63 20.15
C PRO A 341 13.84 -16.20 19.70
N VAL A 342 14.81 -15.29 19.77
CA VAL A 342 14.60 -13.89 19.35
C VAL A 342 14.39 -13.77 17.83
N ILE A 343 15.03 -14.60 17.02
CA ILE A 343 14.83 -14.61 15.55
C ILE A 343 13.44 -15.15 15.21
N ARG A 344 13.05 -16.25 15.86
CA ARG A 344 11.71 -16.82 15.73
C ARG A 344 10.62 -15.82 16.13
N ASP A 345 10.80 -15.12 17.25
CA ASP A 345 9.86 -14.09 17.73
C ASP A 345 9.69 -12.95 16.72
N HIS A 346 10.79 -12.44 16.14
CA HIS A 346 10.73 -11.42 15.09
C HIS A 346 9.92 -11.85 13.87
N LEU A 347 10.13 -13.09 13.39
CA LEU A 347 9.43 -13.62 12.23
C LEU A 347 7.95 -13.86 12.50
N LEU A 348 7.60 -14.43 13.65
CA LEU A 348 6.20 -14.66 14.04
C LEU A 348 5.44 -13.35 14.23
N LYS A 349 6.02 -12.36 14.90
CA LYS A 349 5.43 -11.04 15.07
C LYS A 349 5.25 -10.31 13.73
N ALA A 350 6.25 -10.40 12.84
CA ALA A 350 6.15 -9.83 11.50
C ALA A 350 5.02 -10.50 10.68
N HIS A 351 4.85 -11.81 10.81
CA HIS A 351 3.75 -12.53 10.18
C HIS A 351 2.39 -12.10 10.76
N LEU A 352 2.25 -12.00 12.08
CA LEU A 352 1.03 -11.49 12.73
C LEU A 352 0.68 -10.07 12.27
N ASP A 353 1.66 -9.18 12.20
CA ASP A 353 1.47 -7.80 11.74
C ASP A 353 0.97 -7.74 10.29
N LEU A 354 1.41 -8.68 9.43
CA LEU A 354 0.89 -8.82 8.06
C LEU A 354 -0.58 -9.28 8.07
N LEU A 355 -0.95 -10.28 8.87
CA LEU A 355 -2.34 -10.75 8.98
C LEU A 355 -3.26 -9.65 9.51
N ILE A 356 -2.81 -8.88 10.51
CA ILE A 356 -3.53 -7.71 11.03
C ILE A 356 -3.75 -6.67 9.92
N ALA A 357 -2.71 -6.40 9.11
CA ALA A 357 -2.81 -5.45 8.01
C ALA A 357 -3.84 -5.87 6.95
N GLU A 358 -3.97 -7.16 6.66
CA GLU A 358 -5.04 -7.70 5.79
C GLU A 358 -6.43 -7.48 6.39
N CYS A 359 -6.62 -7.78 7.68
CA CYS A 359 -7.89 -7.56 8.40
C CYS A 359 -8.34 -6.10 8.33
N VAL A 360 -7.40 -5.15 8.31
CA VAL A 360 -7.70 -3.71 8.25
C VAL A 360 -7.92 -3.24 6.80
N ALA A 361 -7.05 -3.66 5.87
CA ALA A 361 -7.02 -3.10 4.52
C ALA A 361 -8.13 -3.63 3.59
N ILE A 362 -8.41 -4.94 3.62
CA ILE A 362 -9.37 -5.57 2.68
C ILE A 362 -10.79 -5.02 2.87
N PRO A 363 -11.36 -4.95 4.08
CA PRO A 363 -12.70 -4.39 4.28
C PRO A 363 -12.81 -2.93 3.82
N VAL A 364 -11.75 -2.13 4.01
CA VAL A 364 -11.75 -0.74 3.56
C VAL A 364 -11.63 -0.63 2.04
N ALA A 365 -10.93 -1.55 1.37
CA ALA A 365 -10.96 -1.64 -0.09
C ALA A 365 -12.38 -1.97 -0.61
N ARG A 366 -13.13 -2.84 0.06
CA ARG A 366 -14.54 -3.15 -0.26
C ARG A 366 -15.47 -1.98 0.00
N CYS A 367 -15.12 -1.10 0.94
CA CYS A 367 -15.93 0.04 1.35
C CYS A 367 -16.26 1.01 0.20
N LEU A 368 -15.39 1.15 -0.82
CA LEU A 368 -15.66 2.04 -1.96
C LEU A 368 -17.00 1.71 -2.66
N THR A 369 -17.38 0.45 -2.68
CA THR A 369 -18.62 0.00 -3.36
C THR A 369 -19.73 -0.32 -2.37
N VAL A 370 -19.41 -0.71 -1.15
CA VAL A 370 -20.39 -1.11 -0.13
C VAL A 370 -20.89 0.10 0.68
N ALA A 371 -19.99 0.98 1.12
CA ALA A 371 -20.31 2.12 1.98
C ALA A 371 -19.39 3.33 1.71
N PRO A 372 -19.38 3.90 0.49
CA PRO A 372 -18.43 4.93 0.08
C PRO A 372 -18.39 6.16 1.01
N GLY A 373 -19.47 6.49 1.69
CA GLY A 373 -19.52 7.59 2.66
C GLY A 373 -18.66 7.36 3.92
N ARG A 374 -18.21 6.14 4.20
CA ARG A 374 -17.34 5.80 5.35
C ARG A 374 -15.86 5.95 5.04
N LEU A 375 -15.48 6.09 3.78
CA LEU A 375 -14.08 6.20 3.36
C LEU A 375 -13.36 7.41 3.95
N SER A 376 -14.05 8.49 4.32
CA SER A 376 -13.44 9.69 4.91
C SER A 376 -12.62 9.38 6.17
N LEU A 377 -13.14 8.51 7.05
CA LEU A 377 -12.45 8.04 8.26
C LEU A 377 -11.57 6.81 7.97
N TRP A 378 -12.17 5.77 7.37
CA TRP A 378 -11.51 4.47 7.25
C TRP A 378 -10.30 4.50 6.32
N SER A 379 -10.31 5.30 5.24
CA SER A 379 -9.12 5.49 4.39
C SER A 379 -7.97 6.14 5.16
N SER A 380 -8.26 7.06 6.09
CA SER A 380 -7.24 7.69 6.93
C SER A 380 -6.69 6.74 7.98
N ILE A 381 -7.53 5.88 8.56
CA ILE A 381 -7.10 4.81 9.48
C ILE A 381 -6.16 3.85 8.75
N VAL A 382 -6.56 3.34 7.58
CA VAL A 382 -5.76 2.41 6.78
C VAL A 382 -4.44 3.05 6.35
N LYS A 383 -4.48 4.28 5.83
CA LYS A 383 -3.30 5.01 5.34
C LYS A 383 -2.31 5.36 6.44
N TYR A 384 -2.78 5.51 7.69
CA TYR A 384 -1.92 5.63 8.85
C TYR A 384 -1.39 4.27 9.29
N PHE A 385 -2.31 3.33 9.58
CA PHE A 385 -1.98 2.12 10.33
C PHE A 385 -1.13 1.14 9.50
N VAL A 386 -1.54 0.82 8.28
CA VAL A 386 -0.92 -0.25 7.49
C VAL A 386 0.51 0.10 7.05
N PRO A 387 0.83 1.32 6.55
CA PRO A 387 2.21 1.70 6.27
C PRO A 387 3.12 1.73 7.51
N VAL A 388 2.63 2.21 8.66
CA VAL A 388 3.42 2.24 9.91
C VAL A 388 3.74 0.82 10.39
N VAL A 389 2.77 -0.08 10.35
CA VAL A 389 2.99 -1.51 10.65
C VAL A 389 3.97 -2.12 9.64
N GLY A 390 3.87 -1.77 8.36
CA GLY A 390 4.81 -2.21 7.33
C GLY A 390 6.25 -1.75 7.60
N GLU A 391 6.47 -0.51 8.06
CA GLU A 391 7.79 -0.02 8.48
C GLU A 391 8.35 -0.84 9.66
N GLU A 392 7.50 -1.17 10.65
CA GLU A 392 7.88 -2.00 11.80
C GLU A 392 8.26 -3.43 11.38
N VAL A 393 7.50 -4.03 10.45
CA VAL A 393 7.81 -5.34 9.88
C VAL A 393 9.15 -5.31 9.13
N VAL A 394 9.36 -4.32 8.27
CA VAL A 394 10.63 -4.14 7.55
C VAL A 394 11.80 -4.01 8.52
N ALA A 395 11.66 -3.20 9.57
CA ALA A 395 12.69 -3.04 10.61
C ALA A 395 12.96 -4.35 11.36
N SER A 396 11.90 -5.09 11.71
CA SER A 396 11.98 -6.40 12.38
C SER A 396 12.76 -7.42 11.53
N ILE A 397 12.43 -7.52 10.25
CA ILE A 397 13.16 -8.41 9.32
C ILE A 397 14.61 -7.93 9.07
N GLY A 398 14.85 -6.62 9.08
CA GLY A 398 16.20 -6.06 9.07
C GLY A 398 17.05 -6.58 10.25
N THR A 399 16.45 -6.75 11.44
CA THR A 399 17.09 -7.35 12.60
C THR A 399 17.41 -8.83 12.38
N VAL A 400 16.50 -9.60 11.78
CA VAL A 400 16.72 -11.01 11.40
C VAL A 400 17.90 -11.15 10.43
N LEU A 401 17.94 -10.30 9.40
CA LEU A 401 19.01 -10.32 8.38
C LEU A 401 20.34 -9.76 8.91
N ALA A 402 20.32 -8.94 9.95
CA ALA A 402 21.48 -8.27 10.55
C ALA A 402 22.36 -7.58 9.45
N ALA A 403 23.68 -7.79 9.46
CA ALA A 403 24.57 -7.19 8.48
C ALA A 403 24.21 -7.54 7.01
N ARG A 404 23.54 -8.66 6.77
CA ARG A 404 23.13 -9.07 5.42
C ARG A 404 22.01 -8.20 4.84
N GLY A 405 21.14 -7.65 5.69
CA GLY A 405 20.11 -6.69 5.28
C GLY A 405 20.66 -5.32 4.84
N TYR A 406 21.90 -5.02 5.19
CA TYR A 406 22.59 -3.77 4.84
C TYR A 406 23.37 -3.84 3.52
N LEU A 407 23.53 -5.03 2.95
CA LEU A 407 24.28 -5.25 1.72
C LEU A 407 23.40 -5.07 0.48
N ARG A 408 23.97 -4.53 -0.58
CA ARG A 408 23.34 -4.38 -1.90
C ARG A 408 23.43 -5.65 -2.76
N GLU A 409 23.93 -6.73 -2.19
CA GLU A 409 24.14 -8.03 -2.83
C GLU A 409 23.97 -9.15 -1.80
N GLY A 410 23.97 -10.40 -2.23
CA GLY A 410 23.88 -11.57 -1.36
C GLY A 410 22.46 -12.07 -1.20
N VAL A 411 21.89 -12.03 0.01
CA VAL A 411 20.54 -12.59 0.27
C VAL A 411 19.51 -11.97 -0.67
N ALA A 412 18.84 -12.81 -1.45
CA ALA A 412 17.86 -12.38 -2.47
C ALA A 412 18.40 -11.20 -3.33
N HIS A 413 19.66 -11.30 -3.79
CA HIS A 413 20.37 -10.27 -4.57
C HIS A 413 20.47 -8.89 -3.89
N GLY A 414 20.26 -8.82 -2.57
CA GLY A 414 20.28 -7.55 -1.83
C GLY A 414 19.01 -6.73 -1.97
N VAL A 415 17.91 -7.32 -2.45
CA VAL A 415 16.62 -6.59 -2.67
C VAL A 415 16.02 -6.04 -1.37
N PHE A 416 16.33 -6.61 -0.21
CA PHE A 416 15.75 -6.16 1.07
C PHE A 416 15.96 -4.66 1.31
N GLN A 417 17.16 -4.13 1.14
CA GLN A 417 17.44 -2.69 1.35
C GLN A 417 16.70 -1.81 0.33
N LYS A 418 16.44 -2.33 -0.88
CA LYS A 418 15.59 -1.63 -1.86
C LYS A 418 14.14 -1.59 -1.39
N LEU A 419 13.55 -2.72 -0.99
CA LEU A 419 12.19 -2.78 -0.46
C LEU A 419 12.01 -1.86 0.75
N GLN A 420 12.99 -1.78 1.64
CA GLN A 420 13.00 -0.87 2.79
C GLN A 420 12.93 0.60 2.37
N ARG A 421 13.76 1.01 1.40
CA ARG A 421 13.79 2.40 0.90
C ARG A 421 12.54 2.74 0.11
N ASP A 422 12.05 1.81 -0.70
CA ASP A 422 10.83 2.00 -1.49
C ASP A 422 9.60 2.09 -0.62
N HIS A 423 9.50 1.24 0.42
CA HIS A 423 8.34 1.23 1.32
C HIS A 423 8.18 2.53 2.10
N ALA A 424 9.27 3.22 2.43
CA ALA A 424 9.23 4.47 3.19
C ALA A 424 8.32 5.55 2.57
N ILE A 425 8.06 5.49 1.25
CA ILE A 425 7.14 6.43 0.59
C ILE A 425 5.69 6.23 1.03
N ALA A 426 5.31 5.01 1.44
CA ALA A 426 3.93 4.67 1.74
C ALA A 426 3.34 5.47 2.90
N SER A 427 4.16 5.92 3.86
CA SER A 427 3.74 6.79 4.96
C SER A 427 3.85 8.29 4.67
N ILE A 428 4.38 8.68 3.49
CA ILE A 428 4.69 10.08 3.14
C ILE A 428 3.68 10.66 2.14
N PHE A 429 3.52 10.05 0.97
CA PHE A 429 2.74 10.62 -0.14
C PHE A 429 1.22 10.50 0.08
N GLU A 430 0.41 11.31 -0.64
CA GLU A 430 -1.06 11.39 -0.55
C GLU A 430 -1.61 11.66 0.86
N GLY A 431 -0.87 12.42 1.63
CA GLY A 431 -1.10 12.71 3.05
C GLY A 431 -0.17 11.90 3.94
N THR A 432 0.70 12.61 4.66
CA THR A 432 1.62 12.00 5.61
C THR A 432 0.88 11.29 6.74
N THR A 433 1.59 10.45 7.48
CA THR A 433 1.12 9.85 8.74
C THR A 433 0.43 10.88 9.65
N HIS A 434 1.04 12.07 9.81
CA HIS A 434 0.49 13.15 10.61
C HIS A 434 -0.86 13.67 10.08
N VAL A 435 -0.97 13.92 8.77
CA VAL A 435 -2.20 14.41 8.12
C VAL A 435 -3.35 13.42 8.30
N ASN A 436 -3.09 12.13 8.16
CA ASN A 436 -4.11 11.10 8.34
C ASN A 436 -4.54 10.98 9.81
N LEU A 437 -3.61 11.03 10.77
CA LEU A 437 -3.96 11.07 12.20
C LEU A 437 -4.76 12.32 12.57
N ALA A 438 -4.42 13.49 12.02
CA ALA A 438 -5.17 14.72 12.24
C ALA A 438 -6.61 14.60 11.69
N ASN A 439 -6.79 13.97 10.52
CA ASN A 439 -8.12 13.71 9.98
C ASN A 439 -8.93 12.74 10.86
N VAL A 440 -8.32 11.70 11.40
CA VAL A 440 -8.95 10.82 12.39
C VAL A 440 -9.30 11.61 13.66
N ALA A 441 -8.33 12.33 14.24
CA ALA A 441 -8.53 13.13 15.46
C ALA A 441 -9.70 14.11 15.35
N GLY A 442 -9.83 14.77 14.19
CA GLY A 442 -10.93 15.70 13.92
C GLY A 442 -12.31 15.06 13.86
N GLN A 443 -12.40 13.75 13.59
CA GLN A 443 -13.66 13.03 13.54
C GLN A 443 -14.02 12.34 14.86
N LEU A 444 -13.06 12.04 15.74
CA LEU A 444 -13.28 11.31 16.99
C LEU A 444 -14.37 11.90 17.90
N PRO A 445 -14.50 13.24 18.09
CA PRO A 445 -15.54 13.79 18.95
C PRO A 445 -16.96 13.43 18.51
N TYR A 446 -17.17 13.26 17.22
CA TYR A 446 -18.48 12.92 16.63
C TYR A 446 -18.80 11.42 16.71
N LEU A 447 -17.83 10.56 17.06
CA LEU A 447 -18.00 9.11 17.18
C LEU A 447 -18.45 8.66 18.57
N ILE A 448 -18.39 9.53 19.59
CA ILE A 448 -18.72 9.17 20.98
C ILE A 448 -20.21 8.95 21.17
N GLU A 449 -21.04 9.72 20.45
CA GLU A 449 -22.48 9.60 20.46
C GLU A 449 -22.93 9.13 19.06
N PRO A 450 -22.97 7.80 18.86
CA PRO A 450 -23.37 7.29 17.55
C PRO A 450 -24.81 7.68 17.24
N PRO A 451 -25.12 8.00 15.97
CA PRO A 451 -26.50 8.19 15.54
C PRO A 451 -27.29 6.89 15.71
N GLU A 452 -28.61 7.00 15.76
CA GLU A 452 -29.50 5.84 15.87
C GLU A 452 -29.16 4.76 14.85
N GLU A 453 -29.18 3.50 15.29
CA GLU A 453 -29.00 2.35 14.41
C GLU A 453 -30.13 2.26 13.39
N THR A 454 -29.78 1.93 12.17
CA THR A 454 -30.74 1.80 11.06
C THR A 454 -31.26 0.36 10.90
N GLY A 455 -30.66 -0.60 11.65
CA GLY A 455 -30.93 -2.03 11.52
C GLY A 455 -30.24 -2.67 10.30
N ARG A 456 -29.35 -1.94 9.61
CA ARG A 456 -28.62 -2.43 8.43
C ARG A 456 -27.13 -2.70 8.71
N GLU A 457 -26.67 -2.39 9.91
CA GLU A 457 -25.26 -2.41 10.29
C GLU A 457 -24.67 -3.81 10.19
N ASP A 458 -25.39 -4.85 10.63
CA ASP A 458 -24.93 -6.25 10.54
C ASP A 458 -24.77 -6.71 9.08
N GLY A 459 -25.72 -6.31 8.21
CA GLY A 459 -25.63 -6.57 6.78
C GLY A 459 -24.43 -5.87 6.15
N LEU A 460 -24.20 -4.61 6.52
CA LEU A 460 -23.06 -3.82 6.07
C LEU A 460 -21.72 -4.46 6.49
N LEU A 461 -21.59 -4.83 7.77
CA LEU A 461 -20.38 -5.49 8.27
C LEU A 461 -20.16 -6.84 7.60
N ALA A 462 -21.21 -7.60 7.35
CA ALA A 462 -21.09 -8.85 6.61
C ALA A 462 -20.64 -8.63 5.16
N ASP A 463 -21.11 -7.59 4.47
CA ASP A 463 -20.70 -7.27 3.10
C ASP A 463 -19.23 -6.79 3.03
N LEU A 464 -18.75 -6.12 4.08
CA LEU A 464 -17.36 -5.68 4.18
C LEU A 464 -16.41 -6.83 4.55
N PHE A 465 -16.74 -7.65 5.53
CA PHE A 465 -15.81 -8.60 6.16
C PHE A 465 -15.96 -10.04 5.69
N CYS A 466 -17.07 -10.45 5.05
CA CYS A 466 -17.23 -11.80 4.52
C CYS A 466 -16.54 -11.92 3.15
N TRP A 467 -15.40 -12.61 3.09
CA TRP A 467 -14.57 -12.70 1.89
C TRP A 467 -15.15 -13.63 0.81
N THR A 468 -16.14 -14.44 1.16
CA THR A 468 -16.89 -15.24 0.17
C THR A 468 -18.01 -14.46 -0.52
N ARG A 469 -18.35 -13.25 -0.03
CA ARG A 469 -19.30 -12.36 -0.69
C ARG A 469 -18.58 -11.52 -1.74
N THR A 470 -19.16 -11.43 -2.93
CA THR A 470 -18.70 -10.49 -3.96
C THR A 470 -19.31 -9.12 -3.71
N PRO A 471 -18.48 -8.06 -3.51
CA PRO A 471 -19.00 -6.71 -3.40
C PRO A 471 -19.71 -6.26 -4.70
N PRO A 472 -20.67 -5.30 -4.62
CA PRO A 472 -21.26 -4.72 -5.83
C PRO A 472 -20.18 -4.06 -6.70
N ALA A 473 -20.42 -4.06 -8.02
CA ALA A 473 -19.49 -3.39 -8.95
C ALA A 473 -19.48 -1.88 -8.73
N TRP A 474 -18.31 -1.27 -8.89
CA TRP A 474 -18.14 0.17 -8.71
C TRP A 474 -18.79 0.96 -9.86
N GLU A 475 -19.72 1.80 -9.49
CA GLU A 475 -20.27 2.84 -10.35
C GLU A 475 -19.71 4.19 -9.90
N PRO A 476 -18.76 4.80 -10.65
CA PRO A 476 -18.10 6.01 -10.21
C PRO A 476 -19.05 7.21 -10.06
N ASP A 477 -19.24 7.65 -8.82
CA ASP A 477 -20.00 8.85 -8.49
C ASP A 477 -19.39 9.55 -7.26
N GLY A 478 -18.74 10.70 -7.50
CA GLY A 478 -18.11 11.48 -6.44
C GLY A 478 -19.07 12.06 -5.40
N ARG A 479 -20.39 12.04 -5.65
CA ARG A 479 -21.40 12.49 -4.68
C ARG A 479 -21.56 11.51 -3.52
N LEU A 480 -21.26 10.23 -3.74
CA LEU A 480 -21.34 9.17 -2.73
C LEU A 480 -20.20 9.26 -1.70
N LEU A 481 -19.06 9.84 -2.08
CA LEU A 481 -17.94 10.09 -1.17
C LEU A 481 -18.26 11.31 -0.31
N GLN A 482 -17.92 11.24 0.99
CA GLN A 482 -18.12 12.32 1.95
C GLN A 482 -16.79 12.82 2.50
N LEU A 483 -16.72 14.05 3.06
CA LEU A 483 -15.54 14.57 3.73
C LEU A 483 -15.46 14.15 5.20
N THR A 484 -16.58 13.76 5.78
CA THR A 484 -16.71 13.18 7.12
C THR A 484 -17.61 11.95 7.03
N ASN A 485 -17.53 11.04 7.98
CA ASN A 485 -18.44 9.89 8.06
C ASN A 485 -19.69 10.15 8.91
N GLU A 486 -20.00 11.40 9.19
CA GLU A 486 -21.23 11.85 9.88
C GLU A 486 -21.44 11.18 11.25
N GLY A 487 -20.32 10.97 11.99
CA GLY A 487 -20.34 10.35 13.31
C GLY A 487 -20.56 8.83 13.30
N ARG A 488 -20.46 8.16 12.14
CA ARG A 488 -20.65 6.71 12.02
C ARG A 488 -19.33 5.97 11.82
N ASP A 489 -19.08 4.99 12.68
CA ASP A 489 -18.03 3.96 12.51
C ASP A 489 -18.56 2.62 13.00
N GLU A 490 -19.21 1.89 12.13
CA GLU A 490 -19.85 0.62 12.46
C GLU A 490 -18.86 -0.44 12.95
N VAL A 491 -17.57 -0.31 12.59
CA VAL A 491 -16.50 -1.20 13.07
C VAL A 491 -16.12 -0.89 14.52
N GLY A 492 -15.90 0.39 14.84
CA GLY A 492 -15.45 0.81 16.16
C GLY A 492 -16.58 0.96 17.18
N GLN A 493 -17.74 1.49 16.80
CA GLN A 493 -18.81 1.87 17.72
C GLN A 493 -19.58 0.68 18.30
N ARG A 494 -19.58 -0.49 17.62
CA ARG A 494 -20.34 -1.68 18.03
C ARG A 494 -19.46 -2.72 18.75
N PHE A 495 -18.43 -2.26 19.45
CA PHE A 495 -17.43 -3.16 20.06
C PHE A 495 -18.02 -4.11 21.09
N GLU A 496 -18.91 -3.65 21.99
CA GLU A 496 -19.51 -4.48 23.03
C GLU A 496 -20.33 -5.62 22.44
N GLN A 497 -21.17 -5.31 21.44
CA GLN A 497 -21.97 -6.28 20.72
C GLN A 497 -21.08 -7.27 19.92
N LEU A 498 -20.01 -6.76 19.30
CA LEU A 498 -19.03 -7.59 18.61
C LEU A 498 -18.33 -8.54 19.58
N ALA A 499 -17.93 -8.07 20.76
CA ALA A 499 -17.29 -8.88 21.79
C ALA A 499 -18.21 -10.03 22.24
N GLU A 500 -19.49 -9.75 22.48
CA GLU A 500 -20.50 -10.79 22.81
C GLU A 500 -20.63 -11.83 21.72
N GLN A 501 -20.73 -11.41 20.45
CA GLN A 501 -20.86 -12.31 19.30
C GLN A 501 -19.61 -13.20 19.14
N VAL A 502 -18.40 -12.61 19.29
CA VAL A 502 -17.13 -13.32 19.20
C VAL A 502 -16.99 -14.35 20.31
N LEU A 503 -17.33 -13.98 21.56
CA LEU A 503 -17.29 -14.90 22.70
C LEU A 503 -18.30 -16.06 22.56
N ALA A 504 -19.52 -15.77 22.10
CA ALA A 504 -20.52 -16.80 21.82
C ALA A 504 -20.02 -17.79 20.74
N ALA A 505 -19.44 -17.25 19.66
CA ALA A 505 -18.89 -18.06 18.60
C ALA A 505 -17.68 -18.89 19.04
N ALA A 506 -16.77 -18.31 19.86
CA ALA A 506 -15.60 -19.00 20.38
C ALA A 506 -15.96 -20.16 21.32
N ASN A 507 -16.94 -19.94 22.21
CA ASN A 507 -17.44 -21.02 23.08
C ASN A 507 -18.06 -22.20 22.31
N ALA A 508 -18.60 -21.95 21.12
CA ALA A 508 -19.26 -22.97 20.32
C ALA A 508 -18.30 -23.71 19.35
N HIS A 509 -17.26 -23.05 18.85
CA HIS A 509 -16.53 -23.51 17.67
C HIS A 509 -15.01 -23.36 17.72
N ALA A 510 -14.44 -22.58 18.65
CA ALA A 510 -13.00 -22.35 18.68
C ALA A 510 -12.22 -23.51 19.34
N ALA A 511 -10.90 -23.51 19.16
CA ALA A 511 -10.01 -24.44 19.83
C ALA A 511 -10.04 -24.28 21.37
N PRO A 512 -9.68 -25.33 22.14
CA PRO A 512 -9.58 -25.25 23.59
C PRO A 512 -8.72 -24.04 24.03
N GLY A 513 -9.14 -23.36 25.10
CA GLY A 513 -8.44 -22.19 25.64
C GLY A 513 -8.77 -20.86 24.97
N VAL A 514 -9.08 -20.85 23.67
CA VAL A 514 -9.33 -19.62 22.89
C VAL A 514 -10.45 -18.75 23.48
N ALA A 515 -11.56 -19.35 23.87
CA ALA A 515 -12.69 -18.59 24.44
C ALA A 515 -12.33 -17.90 25.77
N ALA A 516 -11.49 -18.52 26.60
CA ALA A 516 -11.02 -17.93 27.87
C ALA A 516 -10.10 -16.72 27.59
N GLU A 517 -9.11 -16.90 26.71
CA GLU A 517 -8.21 -15.82 26.30
C GLU A 517 -8.96 -14.66 25.65
N LEU A 518 -9.92 -14.92 24.75
CA LEU A 518 -10.74 -13.89 24.11
C LEU A 518 -11.58 -13.11 25.13
N LYS A 519 -12.05 -13.75 26.19
CA LYS A 519 -12.78 -13.06 27.26
C LYS A 519 -11.92 -12.05 27.99
N ASP A 520 -10.68 -12.40 28.32
CA ASP A 520 -9.75 -11.51 29.02
C ASP A 520 -9.27 -10.39 28.08
N LEU A 521 -9.01 -10.73 26.81
CA LEU A 521 -8.62 -9.75 25.78
C LEU A 521 -9.73 -8.74 25.51
N THR A 522 -10.98 -9.18 25.31
CA THR A 522 -12.12 -8.27 25.06
C THR A 522 -12.37 -7.35 26.25
N SER A 523 -12.21 -7.83 27.47
CA SER A 523 -12.27 -6.99 28.69
C SER A 523 -11.16 -5.93 28.70
N SER A 524 -9.93 -6.32 28.37
CA SER A 524 -8.77 -5.42 28.31
C SER A 524 -8.95 -4.35 27.23
N ILE A 525 -9.44 -4.74 26.04
CA ILE A 525 -9.73 -3.84 24.91
C ILE A 525 -10.86 -2.88 25.27
N GLY A 526 -11.93 -3.34 25.94
CA GLY A 526 -13.01 -2.51 26.43
C GLY A 526 -12.52 -1.44 27.42
N GLY A 527 -11.61 -1.82 28.34
CA GLY A 527 -10.97 -0.87 29.25
C GLY A 527 -10.08 0.17 28.54
N LEU A 528 -9.39 -0.24 27.47
CA LEU A 528 -8.58 0.68 26.65
C LEU A 528 -9.48 1.65 25.87
N ARG A 529 -10.57 1.16 25.31
CA ARG A 529 -11.58 1.96 24.60
C ARG A 529 -12.19 3.02 25.51
N ALA A 530 -12.64 2.63 26.71
CA ALA A 530 -13.21 3.55 27.68
C ALA A 530 -12.25 4.71 28.04
N LYS A 531 -10.93 4.42 28.17
CA LYS A 531 -9.90 5.44 28.37
C LYS A 531 -9.78 6.40 27.18
N VAL A 532 -9.86 5.90 25.94
CA VAL A 532 -9.81 6.75 24.75
C VAL A 532 -11.03 7.65 24.69
N GLU A 533 -12.23 7.11 24.90
CA GLU A 533 -13.49 7.86 24.90
C GLU A 533 -13.50 8.93 25.99
N GLU A 534 -13.09 8.60 27.21
CA GLU A 534 -12.96 9.58 28.31
C GLU A 534 -11.97 10.68 27.96
N GLY A 535 -10.81 10.31 27.37
CA GLY A 535 -9.83 11.30 26.90
C GLY A 535 -10.37 12.21 25.79
N ILE A 536 -11.31 11.73 24.96
CA ILE A 536 -11.97 12.56 23.94
C ILE A 536 -12.98 13.51 24.61
N ARG A 537 -13.83 13.01 25.53
CA ARG A 537 -14.84 13.81 26.24
C ARG A 537 -14.23 14.93 27.07
N THR A 538 -13.07 14.67 27.68
CA THR A 538 -12.39 15.64 28.56
C THR A 538 -11.42 16.57 27.84
N SER A 539 -11.20 16.37 26.52
CA SER A 539 -10.28 17.21 25.75
C SER A 539 -10.90 18.55 25.36
N GLU A 540 -10.22 19.66 25.66
CA GLU A 540 -10.54 20.97 25.14
C GLU A 540 -9.86 21.17 23.76
N GLY A 541 -10.63 21.13 22.73
CA GLY A 541 -10.61 21.86 21.44
C GLY A 541 -9.46 21.69 20.44
N ASP A 542 -8.21 21.41 20.79
CA ASP A 542 -7.14 21.34 19.79
C ASP A 542 -6.94 19.93 19.22
N ILE A 543 -7.53 19.70 18.03
CA ILE A 543 -7.42 18.42 17.30
C ILE A 543 -6.02 18.15 16.72
N SER A 544 -5.14 19.16 16.70
CA SER A 544 -3.75 19.04 16.22
C SER A 544 -2.75 18.81 17.36
N SER A 545 -3.21 18.82 18.62
CA SER A 545 -2.35 18.59 19.77
C SER A 545 -1.74 17.18 19.77
N VAL A 546 -0.56 17.06 20.37
CA VAL A 546 0.11 15.74 20.55
C VAL A 546 -0.81 14.74 21.23
N ALA A 547 -1.61 15.19 22.22
CA ALA A 547 -2.56 14.35 22.93
C ALA A 547 -3.72 13.89 22.04
N ALA A 548 -4.24 14.76 21.17
CA ALA A 548 -5.28 14.38 20.20
C ALA A 548 -4.76 13.35 19.19
N LEU A 549 -3.56 13.54 18.67
CA LEU A 549 -2.94 12.59 17.75
C LEU A 549 -2.62 11.24 18.43
N ALA A 550 -2.23 11.25 19.70
CA ALA A 550 -2.02 10.02 20.47
C ALA A 550 -3.34 9.24 20.66
N ARG A 551 -4.46 9.93 20.90
CA ARG A 551 -5.79 9.31 20.96
C ARG A 551 -6.21 8.75 19.60
N ALA A 552 -5.98 9.49 18.52
CA ALA A 552 -6.25 9.02 17.15
C ALA A 552 -5.44 7.76 16.82
N LYS A 553 -4.15 7.73 17.18
CA LYS A 553 -3.31 6.53 17.06
C LYS A 553 -3.94 5.35 17.79
N ARG A 554 -4.35 5.54 19.04
CA ARG A 554 -4.97 4.48 19.84
C ARG A 554 -6.31 4.03 19.25
N TYR A 555 -7.09 4.95 18.68
CA TYR A 555 -8.33 4.62 18.00
C TYR A 555 -8.07 3.74 16.75
N CYS A 556 -7.03 4.03 15.97
CA CYS A 556 -6.65 3.18 14.83
C CYS A 556 -6.29 1.75 15.27
N GLU A 557 -5.62 1.58 16.41
CA GLU A 557 -5.30 0.28 16.98
C GLU A 557 -6.57 -0.48 17.46
N LEU A 558 -7.51 0.23 18.09
CA LEU A 558 -8.83 -0.34 18.46
C LEU A 558 -9.63 -0.76 17.23
N HIS A 559 -9.62 0.04 16.17
CA HIS A 559 -10.24 -0.30 14.89
C HIS A 559 -9.61 -1.56 14.27
N ALA A 560 -8.29 -1.71 14.36
CA ALA A 560 -7.59 -2.92 13.90
C ALA A 560 -8.00 -4.16 14.72
N MET A 561 -8.14 -4.03 16.05
CA MET A 561 -8.62 -5.13 16.91
C MET A 561 -10.04 -5.58 16.52
N ALA A 562 -10.96 -4.61 16.35
CA ALA A 562 -12.32 -4.91 15.90
C ALA A 562 -12.34 -5.53 14.49
N SER A 563 -11.47 -5.06 13.58
CA SER A 563 -11.33 -5.63 12.22
C SER A 563 -10.88 -7.09 12.24
N CYS A 564 -9.93 -7.47 13.11
CA CYS A 564 -9.52 -8.87 13.29
C CYS A 564 -10.69 -9.74 13.79
N MET A 565 -11.43 -9.23 14.79
CA MET A 565 -12.59 -9.93 15.36
C MET A 565 -13.69 -10.13 14.31
N LEU A 566 -14.03 -9.11 13.54
CA LEU A 566 -15.03 -9.17 12.45
C LEU A 566 -14.58 -10.12 11.32
N THR A 567 -13.30 -10.09 10.94
CA THR A 567 -12.76 -10.97 9.92
C THR A 567 -12.91 -12.45 10.34
N TRP A 568 -12.56 -12.80 11.58
CA TRP A 568 -12.76 -14.14 12.08
C TRP A 568 -14.25 -14.51 12.14
N LEU A 569 -15.08 -13.65 12.72
CA LEU A 569 -16.51 -13.88 12.93
C LEU A 569 -17.23 -14.19 11.60
N HIS A 570 -16.93 -13.47 10.54
CA HIS A 570 -17.61 -13.60 9.25
C HIS A 570 -17.07 -14.69 8.33
N ASN A 571 -15.87 -15.24 8.59
CA ASN A 571 -15.24 -16.20 7.68
C ASN A 571 -14.96 -17.59 8.29
N ARG A 572 -15.07 -17.77 9.62
CA ARG A 572 -14.72 -19.02 10.30
C ARG A 572 -15.44 -20.26 9.78
N HIS A 573 -16.69 -20.11 9.30
CA HIS A 573 -17.46 -21.22 8.75
C HIS A 573 -17.10 -21.55 7.29
N ALA A 574 -16.55 -20.58 6.57
CA ALA A 574 -16.20 -20.75 5.17
C ALA A 574 -14.80 -21.35 5.00
N PHE A 575 -13.87 -21.03 5.92
CA PHE A 575 -12.47 -21.40 5.75
C PHE A 575 -12.05 -22.62 6.57
N GLY A 576 -12.77 -23.00 7.63
CA GLY A 576 -12.42 -24.18 8.45
C GLY A 576 -11.01 -24.11 9.07
N GLY A 577 -10.47 -25.29 9.45
CA GLY A 577 -9.09 -25.48 9.88
C GLY A 577 -8.54 -24.50 10.91
N ALA A 578 -7.27 -24.18 10.81
CA ALA A 578 -6.58 -23.25 11.71
C ALA A 578 -7.18 -21.83 11.68
N PHE A 579 -7.91 -21.45 10.63
CA PHE A 579 -8.64 -20.19 10.60
C PHE A 579 -9.82 -20.21 11.58
N ALA A 580 -10.65 -21.26 11.53
CA ALA A 580 -11.84 -21.42 12.38
C ALA A 580 -11.48 -21.59 13.86
N ASP A 581 -10.35 -22.22 14.17
CA ASP A 581 -9.84 -22.48 15.51
C ASP A 581 -9.66 -21.20 16.35
N GLY A 582 -9.43 -20.04 15.70
CA GLY A 582 -9.37 -18.73 16.36
C GLY A 582 -8.08 -18.45 17.13
N GLN A 583 -7.10 -19.35 17.13
CA GLN A 583 -5.81 -19.15 17.82
C GLN A 583 -5.05 -17.93 17.24
N TRP A 584 -5.04 -17.78 15.93
CA TRP A 584 -4.45 -16.62 15.25
C TRP A 584 -5.12 -15.29 15.67
N LEU A 585 -6.44 -15.29 15.92
CA LEU A 585 -7.15 -14.10 16.38
C LEU A 585 -6.64 -13.68 17.77
N VAL A 586 -6.50 -14.63 18.70
CA VAL A 586 -5.93 -14.37 20.03
C VAL A 586 -4.56 -13.73 19.88
N LEU A 587 -3.68 -14.34 19.08
CA LEU A 587 -2.31 -13.84 18.86
C LEU A 587 -2.29 -12.44 18.21
N CYS A 588 -3.17 -12.17 17.24
CA CYS A 588 -3.30 -10.83 16.64
C CYS A 588 -3.77 -9.79 17.66
N LEU A 589 -4.74 -10.11 18.51
CA LEU A 589 -5.22 -9.19 19.55
C LEU A 589 -4.14 -8.94 20.61
N GLN A 590 -3.43 -9.97 21.04
CA GLN A 590 -2.28 -9.84 21.96
C GLN A 590 -1.18 -8.96 21.32
N ARG A 591 -0.85 -9.19 20.05
CA ARG A 591 0.12 -8.39 19.29
C ARG A 591 -0.28 -6.90 19.23
N LEU A 592 -1.56 -6.62 18.99
CA LEU A 592 -2.08 -5.26 19.00
C LEU A 592 -2.07 -4.64 20.41
N LEU A 593 -2.37 -5.40 21.45
CA LEU A 593 -2.30 -4.92 22.83
C LEU A 593 -0.87 -4.58 23.25
N GLN A 594 0.16 -5.27 22.75
CA GLN A 594 1.57 -4.92 23.01
C GLN A 594 1.91 -3.47 22.62
N ARG A 595 1.17 -2.86 21.67
CA ARG A 595 1.34 -1.44 21.31
C ARG A 595 0.90 -0.50 22.44
N ALA A 596 -0.04 -0.92 23.27
CA ALA A 596 -0.54 -0.16 24.42
C ALA A 596 0.10 -0.60 25.75
N GLN A 597 0.47 -1.85 25.82
CA GLN A 597 0.99 -2.54 27.00
C GLN A 597 2.22 -3.38 26.57
N PRO A 598 3.41 -2.78 26.51
CA PRO A 598 4.61 -3.43 25.96
C PRO A 598 4.99 -4.75 26.67
N ASP A 599 4.60 -4.91 27.94
CA ASP A 599 4.87 -6.12 28.72
C ASP A 599 3.90 -7.29 28.43
N ALA A 600 2.87 -7.08 27.60
CA ALA A 600 1.98 -8.15 27.18
C ALA A 600 2.77 -9.17 26.34
N VAL A 601 2.52 -10.47 26.58
CA VAL A 601 3.20 -11.57 25.92
C VAL A 601 2.23 -12.30 24.99
N LEU A 602 2.77 -12.98 23.96
CA LEU A 602 1.99 -13.88 23.11
C LEU A 602 1.82 -15.22 23.83
N SER A 603 0.66 -15.84 23.70
CA SER A 603 0.37 -17.17 24.25
C SER A 603 1.19 -18.23 23.55
N GLU A 604 2.19 -18.78 24.23
CA GLU A 604 3.07 -19.84 23.69
C GLU A 604 2.29 -21.08 23.22
N GLU A 605 1.15 -21.37 23.82
CA GLU A 605 0.28 -22.49 23.46
C GLU A 605 -0.25 -22.39 22.03
N PHE A 606 -0.48 -21.16 21.51
CA PHE A 606 -1.09 -20.94 20.19
C PHE A 606 -0.07 -20.67 19.08
N LEU A 607 1.19 -20.43 19.44
CA LEU A 607 2.24 -20.16 18.43
C LEU A 607 2.46 -21.32 17.45
N PRO A 608 2.38 -22.62 17.84
CA PRO A 608 2.60 -23.70 16.89
C PRO A 608 1.65 -23.70 15.69
N SER A 609 0.37 -23.42 15.89
CA SER A 609 -0.61 -23.33 14.80
C SER A 609 -0.29 -22.23 13.79
N LEU A 610 0.12 -21.05 14.30
CA LEU A 610 0.57 -19.92 13.47
C LEU A 610 1.85 -20.26 12.69
N GLU A 611 2.79 -20.93 13.36
CA GLU A 611 4.07 -21.34 12.82
C GLU A 611 3.89 -22.34 11.68
N ASP A 612 3.05 -23.35 11.88
CA ASP A 612 2.71 -24.33 10.85
C ASP A 612 2.08 -23.67 9.62
N ALA A 613 1.19 -22.71 9.81
CA ALA A 613 0.59 -21.96 8.70
C ALA A 613 1.62 -21.10 7.96
N MET A 614 2.53 -20.46 8.69
CA MET A 614 3.63 -19.68 8.11
C MET A 614 4.59 -20.57 7.31
N PHE A 615 4.95 -21.75 7.82
CA PHE A 615 5.81 -22.69 7.10
C PHE A 615 5.12 -23.25 5.86
N ARG A 616 3.84 -23.63 5.92
CA ARG A 616 3.10 -24.05 4.72
C ARG A 616 3.11 -22.97 3.65
N GLY A 617 2.73 -21.73 3.98
CA GLY A 617 2.76 -20.61 3.03
C GLY A 617 4.14 -20.36 2.42
N PHE A 618 5.20 -20.58 3.20
CA PHE A 618 6.58 -20.48 2.74
C PHE A 618 6.95 -21.63 1.79
N ASP A 619 6.75 -22.89 2.21
CA ASP A 619 7.18 -24.09 1.47
C ASP A 619 6.39 -24.27 0.16
N GLU A 620 5.11 -23.91 0.14
CA GLU A 620 4.23 -23.94 -1.04
C GLU A 620 4.37 -22.69 -1.93
N ARG A 621 5.24 -21.75 -1.54
CA ARG A 621 5.47 -20.48 -2.26
C ARG A 621 4.21 -19.61 -2.43
N ARG A 622 3.21 -19.80 -1.57
CA ARG A 622 2.00 -18.98 -1.50
C ARG A 622 2.27 -17.64 -0.84
N TRP A 623 1.40 -16.67 -1.04
CA TRP A 623 1.44 -15.42 -0.27
C TRP A 623 1.20 -15.70 1.21
N PHE A 624 1.92 -14.99 2.07
CA PHE A 624 1.56 -14.96 3.48
C PHE A 624 0.25 -14.19 3.63
N SER A 625 -0.79 -14.90 4.07
CA SER A 625 -2.16 -14.38 4.11
C SER A 625 -2.97 -15.17 5.13
N LEU A 626 -4.07 -14.58 5.57
CA LEU A 626 -5.09 -15.30 6.34
C LEU A 626 -5.63 -16.54 5.60
N LEU A 627 -5.59 -16.54 4.28
CA LEU A 627 -5.99 -17.72 3.47
C LEU A 627 -5.06 -18.93 3.66
N SER A 628 -3.81 -18.71 4.11
CA SER A 628 -2.91 -19.84 4.44
C SER A 628 -3.32 -20.61 5.72
N LEU A 629 -4.26 -20.04 6.48
CA LEU A 629 -4.86 -20.66 7.66
C LEU A 629 -6.10 -21.49 7.31
N ALA A 630 -6.68 -21.30 6.13
CA ALA A 630 -7.85 -22.06 5.67
C ALA A 630 -7.46 -23.50 5.33
N GLU A 631 -8.43 -24.41 5.42
CA GLU A 631 -8.26 -25.79 4.91
C GLU A 631 -8.26 -25.77 3.38
N ASP A 632 -7.35 -26.54 2.78
CA ASP A 632 -7.43 -26.85 1.35
C ASP A 632 -8.57 -27.88 1.17
N GLU A 633 -9.61 -27.55 0.37
CA GLU A 633 -10.65 -28.49 -0.05
C GLU A 633 -10.11 -29.54 -1.02
#